data_9a2d198a87d729102f5785cc210da198
#
_entry.id   9a2d198a87d729102f5785cc210da198
#
_cell.length_a   1.000
_cell.length_b   1.000
_cell.length_c   1.000
_cell.angle_alpha   90.00
_cell.angle_beta   90.00
_cell.angle_gamma   90.00
#
_symmetry.space_group_name_H-M   'P 1'
#
loop_
_entity.id
_entity.type
_entity.pdbx_description
1 polymer ?
#
loop_
_entity_poly.entity_id
_entity_poly.type
_entity_poly.pdbx_seq_one_letter_code
_entity_poly.pdbx_strand_id
1 'polypeptide(L)'
;MCLSTYCKTIRHIYFNYHFGESTSRWVNSKFTRHIQFSLRMVIAFSLAAFIAYGTRLRDHLTLKFMIPGMTILSINETFGLTLSTNIQLILIIIPLSIYLFILQNNRLLYHHYMLNEFFYLLSSLIISYKCTKTPTRKLSLLFNTLYFVTIINRNEIPKFFPFELLEEFIIGIFLSITISLFIFPLFATFDIENRVNYCLSHLQQMYHLVIEAFLSEDHITANILLSRAHIIEKMIRKTMITTQSRFSDTIYEPSRLLQIIFNRRRRFIIDLTIQKQEDLTTSLMLNICSLKLLVKQCSFNKYHYDCINQLKTSLLNLSSSQSLFISCLIPHSSITRYELLNNLTNLQLSFDTVRSSYIETRLHLIKDTFQSSKIIQSEDHLLHSFFLFQLGSIVRLLTKSILINKNTKIHKRKFSFKNYFKFDWSRFIFALKTIIIIGVGSIFVIIPNIAKKIEHGQWILIALCMTQGDTVGGAFTTIKMRLIGTLFGAMWAYVTYLSAGNDLFRTIIMLCPWMFFCGYMKLYPQWGYTVTIAALTPIIVNLGRLPFADLLPAENYVLLRIQQNVIGISIALVLAIIIFPLFAIDLLKENIHTTLELCRNNVESIVHIYNKVFHHEDNQENLIDFSTLDDIKYYINNQRRTFHKLISTQRTLVGYASIEPSCWWLNNGFSTSRYKTLVQQQIDIYRMLYHINLSLLRINECSNMDKKQVENLRIFASDGLFLPDLYNEIRNLSKQLNDCFQVWSSYFYLTQTKSYQIHRGSIYHRKRLLKTDLNKYEQCLNELHQTVVYLQQEHQKSTNQLLKYYFQRFLSGEIPENFVPFVKNDQADSIFIAISAMYYSITQXFRVL
;
A
#
# COMPACT_ATOMS: atom_id res chain seq x y z
N MET A 1 16.79 -1.52 -39.34
CA MET A 1 15.99 -2.72 -39.55
C MET A 1 16.04 -3.65 -38.35
N CYS A 2 17.21 -4.00 -37.81
CA CYS A 2 17.36 -4.87 -36.61
C CYS A 2 16.61 -4.36 -35.36
N LEU A 3 16.66 -3.06 -35.05
CA LEU A 3 15.96 -2.49 -33.88
C LEU A 3 14.44 -2.64 -34.00
N SER A 4 13.90 -2.45 -35.19
CA SER A 4 12.46 -2.59 -35.44
C SER A 4 12.01 -4.05 -35.27
N THR A 5 12.80 -5.00 -35.76
CA THR A 5 12.53 -6.43 -35.63
C THR A 5 12.67 -6.87 -34.17
N TYR A 6 13.72 -6.40 -33.50
CA TYR A 6 13.93 -6.67 -32.06
C TYR A 6 12.77 -6.11 -31.21
N CYS A 7 12.33 -4.89 -31.46
CA CYS A 7 11.17 -4.29 -30.80
C CYS A 7 9.90 -5.07 -31.06
N LYS A 8 9.70 -5.58 -32.31
CA LYS A 8 8.56 -6.44 -32.66
C LYS A 8 8.60 -7.76 -31.90
N THR A 9 9.79 -8.38 -31.81
CA THR A 9 9.99 -9.65 -31.08
C THR A 9 9.76 -9.48 -29.59
N ILE A 10 10.34 -8.44 -28.96
CA ILE A 10 10.11 -8.11 -27.54
C ILE A 10 8.61 -7.83 -27.32
N ARG A 11 7.99 -7.07 -28.23
CA ARG A 11 6.56 -6.74 -28.17
C ARG A 11 5.72 -8.00 -28.25
N HIS A 12 6.03 -8.91 -29.14
CA HIS A 12 5.33 -10.20 -29.33
C HIS A 12 5.49 -11.07 -28.08
N ILE A 13 6.71 -11.22 -27.56
CA ILE A 13 7.02 -11.98 -26.33
C ILE A 13 6.30 -11.34 -25.13
N TYR A 14 6.39 -10.02 -24.96
CA TYR A 14 5.77 -9.27 -23.88
C TYR A 14 4.23 -9.39 -23.93
N PHE A 15 3.68 -9.24 -25.12
CA PHE A 15 2.22 -9.28 -25.35
C PHE A 15 1.67 -10.69 -25.10
N ASN A 16 2.28 -11.72 -25.67
CA ASN A 16 1.87 -13.11 -25.42
C ASN A 16 2.09 -13.55 -23.99
N TYR A 17 3.13 -13.02 -23.34
CA TYR A 17 3.47 -13.33 -21.95
C TYR A 17 2.45 -12.73 -20.97
N HIS A 18 2.04 -11.48 -21.18
CA HIS A 18 1.14 -10.78 -20.25
C HIS A 18 -0.34 -10.90 -20.61
N PHE A 19 -0.66 -11.18 -21.83
CA PHE A 19 -2.01 -11.04 -22.39
C PHE A 19 -2.47 -12.23 -23.27
N GLY A 20 -1.59 -13.14 -23.55
CA GLY A 20 -1.97 -14.34 -24.28
C GLY A 20 -2.92 -15.16 -23.39
N GLU A 21 -4.08 -15.49 -23.86
CA GLU A 21 -4.84 -16.60 -23.30
C GLU A 21 -3.91 -17.80 -23.34
N SER A 22 -3.34 -18.15 -22.19
CA SER A 22 -2.49 -19.33 -22.10
C SER A 22 -3.40 -20.54 -22.30
N THR A 23 -3.49 -20.97 -23.51
CA THR A 23 -4.14 -22.22 -23.89
C THR A 23 -3.44 -23.41 -23.25
N SER A 24 -2.22 -23.23 -22.77
CA SER A 24 -1.54 -24.26 -21.99
C SER A 24 -1.65 -23.96 -20.48
N ARG A 25 -2.36 -24.78 -19.77
CA ARG A 25 -2.47 -24.78 -18.31
C ARG A 25 -1.11 -24.90 -17.59
N TRP A 26 -0.04 -25.10 -18.34
CA TRP A 26 1.31 -25.36 -17.85
C TRP A 26 2.14 -24.10 -17.61
N VAL A 27 1.81 -22.99 -18.28
CA VAL A 27 2.62 -21.76 -18.16
C VAL A 27 1.95 -20.80 -17.15
N ASN A 28 2.34 -20.93 -15.90
CA ASN A 28 2.01 -19.95 -14.87
C ASN A 28 2.79 -18.67 -15.16
N SER A 29 2.13 -17.56 -15.35
CA SER A 29 2.72 -16.25 -15.62
C SER A 29 3.78 -15.85 -14.57
N LYS A 30 3.58 -16.23 -13.32
CA LYS A 30 4.54 -15.99 -12.22
C LYS A 30 5.82 -16.81 -12.46
N PHE A 31 5.71 -18.06 -12.82
CA PHE A 31 6.85 -18.96 -13.06
C PHE A 31 7.75 -18.40 -14.19
N THR A 32 7.16 -18.02 -15.31
CA THR A 32 7.91 -17.45 -16.45
C THR A 32 8.62 -16.15 -16.05
N ARG A 33 7.97 -15.31 -15.26
CA ARG A 33 8.55 -14.05 -14.73
C ARG A 33 9.77 -14.34 -13.85
N HIS A 34 9.69 -15.36 -13.00
CA HIS A 34 10.79 -15.79 -12.13
C HIS A 34 11.98 -16.28 -12.98
N ILE A 35 11.72 -17.11 -14.01
CA ILE A 35 12.75 -17.60 -14.94
C ILE A 35 13.41 -16.44 -15.70
N GLN A 36 12.63 -15.52 -16.26
CA GLN A 36 13.15 -14.36 -16.99
C GLN A 36 14.07 -13.51 -16.11
N PHE A 37 13.67 -13.28 -14.86
CA PHE A 37 14.49 -12.53 -13.91
C PHE A 37 15.76 -13.32 -13.53
N SER A 38 15.67 -14.64 -13.39
CA SER A 38 16.82 -15.53 -13.15
C SER A 38 17.85 -15.45 -14.27
N LEU A 39 17.39 -15.54 -15.52
CA LEU A 39 18.26 -15.41 -16.71
C LEU A 39 18.89 -14.02 -16.76
N ARG A 40 18.11 -12.98 -16.44
CA ARG A 40 18.62 -11.60 -16.34
C ARG A 40 19.78 -11.52 -15.34
N MET A 41 19.62 -12.14 -14.16
CA MET A 41 20.63 -12.17 -13.09
C MET A 41 21.91 -12.89 -13.54
N VAL A 42 21.78 -14.04 -14.22
CA VAL A 42 22.92 -14.81 -14.74
C VAL A 42 23.69 -14.00 -15.78
N ILE A 43 23.00 -13.44 -16.76
CA ILE A 43 23.62 -12.64 -17.83
C ILE A 43 24.29 -11.40 -17.22
N ALA A 44 23.65 -10.76 -16.25
CA ALA A 44 24.20 -9.59 -15.55
C ALA A 44 25.50 -9.94 -14.82
N PHE A 45 25.50 -11.04 -14.09
CA PHE A 45 26.67 -11.53 -13.37
C PHE A 45 27.81 -11.90 -14.35
N SER A 46 27.51 -12.69 -15.39
CA SER A 46 28.52 -13.17 -16.36
C SER A 46 29.18 -12.02 -17.11
N LEU A 47 28.36 -11.05 -17.58
CA LEU A 47 28.86 -9.87 -18.29
C LEU A 47 29.70 -8.98 -17.37
N ALA A 48 29.23 -8.76 -16.13
CA ALA A 48 29.97 -7.95 -15.14
C ALA A 48 31.31 -8.61 -14.74
N ALA A 49 31.33 -9.93 -14.56
CA ALA A 49 32.54 -10.69 -14.25
C ALA A 49 33.49 -10.67 -15.43
N PHE A 50 33.01 -10.81 -16.67
CA PHE A 50 33.82 -10.72 -17.88
C PHE A 50 34.47 -9.32 -18.01
N ILE A 51 33.71 -8.25 -17.77
CA ILE A 51 34.27 -6.88 -17.85
C ILE A 51 35.31 -6.66 -16.74
N ALA A 52 35.05 -7.13 -15.52
CA ALA A 52 35.94 -6.94 -14.37
C ALA A 52 37.26 -7.70 -14.49
N TYR A 53 37.25 -8.89 -15.09
CA TYR A 53 38.42 -9.80 -15.09
C TYR A 53 38.95 -10.14 -16.48
N GLY A 54 38.15 -9.97 -17.54
CA GLY A 54 38.48 -10.32 -18.93
C GLY A 54 38.94 -9.14 -19.80
N THR A 55 38.86 -7.92 -19.29
CA THR A 55 39.27 -6.71 -20.06
C THR A 55 40.50 -6.05 -19.43
N ARG A 56 41.08 -5.05 -20.11
CA ARG A 56 42.21 -4.25 -19.61
C ARG A 56 41.89 -3.49 -18.30
N LEU A 57 40.61 -3.32 -17.95
CA LEU A 57 40.19 -2.74 -16.67
C LEU A 57 40.73 -3.53 -15.48
N ARG A 58 41.03 -4.83 -15.66
CA ARG A 58 41.64 -5.68 -14.63
C ARG A 58 42.89 -5.06 -14.00
N ASP A 59 43.72 -4.39 -14.78
CA ASP A 59 45.02 -3.90 -14.30
C ASP A 59 44.91 -2.56 -13.53
N HIS A 60 43.82 -1.83 -13.73
CA HIS A 60 43.62 -0.51 -13.11
C HIS A 60 42.74 -0.52 -11.85
N LEU A 61 41.86 -1.49 -11.69
CA LEU A 61 40.88 -1.50 -10.62
C LEU A 61 41.36 -2.24 -9.36
N THR A 62 41.14 -1.66 -8.21
CA THR A 62 41.57 -2.19 -6.90
C THR A 62 40.61 -3.25 -6.33
N LEU A 63 39.31 -3.07 -6.43
CA LEU A 63 38.27 -3.95 -5.84
C LEU A 63 37.37 -4.56 -6.92
N LYS A 64 37.98 -5.25 -7.89
CA LYS A 64 37.35 -5.82 -9.12
C LYS A 64 36.03 -6.55 -8.86
N PHE A 65 35.91 -7.30 -7.73
CA PHE A 65 34.72 -8.05 -7.36
C PHE A 65 33.52 -7.14 -7.09
N MET A 66 33.76 -5.84 -6.89
CA MET A 66 32.65 -4.87 -6.66
C MET A 66 31.81 -4.65 -7.92
N ILE A 67 32.35 -4.81 -9.12
CA ILE A 67 31.58 -4.65 -10.36
C ILE A 67 30.44 -5.68 -10.43
N PRO A 68 30.72 -7.03 -10.42
CA PRO A 68 29.63 -8.00 -10.38
C PRO A 68 28.79 -7.92 -9.09
N GLY A 69 29.40 -7.58 -7.96
CA GLY A 69 28.69 -7.35 -6.70
C GLY A 69 27.64 -6.24 -6.80
N MET A 70 28.04 -5.07 -7.30
CA MET A 70 27.15 -3.91 -7.48
C MET A 70 26.08 -4.16 -8.54
N THR A 71 26.43 -4.86 -9.62
CA THR A 71 25.46 -5.23 -10.66
C THR A 71 24.31 -6.05 -10.06
N ILE A 72 24.63 -7.06 -9.24
CA ILE A 72 23.65 -7.94 -8.59
C ILE A 72 22.84 -7.20 -7.50
N LEU A 73 23.50 -6.31 -6.74
CA LEU A 73 22.86 -5.52 -5.67
C LEU A 73 21.87 -4.50 -6.23
N SER A 74 22.20 -3.89 -7.37
CA SER A 74 21.44 -2.78 -7.95
C SER A 74 20.34 -3.22 -8.92
N ILE A 75 20.40 -4.47 -9.44
CA ILE A 75 19.38 -4.99 -10.35
C ILE A 75 18.09 -5.33 -9.57
N ASN A 76 16.97 -4.77 -10.00
CA ASN A 76 15.66 -4.96 -9.39
C ASN A 76 14.67 -5.55 -10.39
N GLU A 77 13.47 -5.91 -9.90
CA GLU A 77 12.42 -6.55 -10.70
C GLU A 77 12.00 -5.67 -11.88
N THR A 78 11.67 -4.39 -11.60
CA THR A 78 11.24 -3.44 -12.63
C THR A 78 12.38 -2.49 -13.03
N PHE A 79 12.33 -2.04 -14.28
CA PHE A 79 13.28 -1.06 -14.81
C PHE A 79 13.19 0.24 -14.02
N GLY A 80 11.99 0.73 -13.74
CA GLY A 80 11.76 1.97 -12.99
C GLY A 80 12.38 1.96 -11.59
N LEU A 81 12.26 0.84 -10.87
CA LEU A 81 12.88 0.68 -9.54
C LEU A 81 14.42 0.64 -9.65
N THR A 82 14.93 -0.10 -10.63
CA THR A 82 16.38 -0.16 -10.90
C THR A 82 16.94 1.23 -11.19
N LEU A 83 16.28 1.98 -12.06
CA LEU A 83 16.69 3.34 -12.42
C LEU A 83 16.58 4.32 -11.24
N SER A 84 15.47 4.27 -10.50
CA SER A 84 15.20 5.12 -9.32
C SER A 84 16.27 4.94 -8.23
N THR A 85 16.57 3.68 -7.88
CA THR A 85 17.58 3.38 -6.83
C THR A 85 18.98 3.78 -7.28
N ASN A 86 19.31 3.53 -8.53
CA ASN A 86 20.64 3.80 -9.08
C ASN A 86 20.92 5.31 -9.28
N ILE A 87 19.92 6.08 -9.76
CA ILE A 87 20.05 7.56 -9.86
C ILE A 87 20.26 8.15 -8.46
N GLN A 88 19.48 7.72 -7.47
CA GLN A 88 19.63 8.22 -6.09
C GLN A 88 20.99 7.86 -5.51
N LEU A 89 21.50 6.67 -5.81
CA LEU A 89 22.82 6.23 -5.37
C LEU A 89 23.93 7.08 -6.00
N ILE A 90 23.87 7.30 -7.31
CA ILE A 90 24.84 8.14 -8.05
C ILE A 90 24.88 9.56 -7.47
N LEU A 91 23.71 10.14 -7.21
CA LEU A 91 23.60 11.50 -6.64
C LEU A 91 24.26 11.63 -5.26
N ILE A 92 24.45 10.54 -4.55
CA ILE A 92 25.08 10.52 -3.22
C ILE A 92 26.57 10.18 -3.33
N ILE A 93 26.93 9.16 -4.12
CA ILE A 93 28.33 8.67 -4.17
C ILE A 93 29.26 9.63 -4.90
N ILE A 94 28.78 10.41 -5.89
CA ILE A 94 29.61 11.41 -6.60
C ILE A 94 30.11 12.49 -5.62
N PRO A 95 29.26 13.26 -4.92
CA PRO A 95 29.78 14.25 -3.97
C PRO A 95 30.55 13.60 -2.82
N LEU A 96 30.20 12.37 -2.43
CA LEU A 96 30.92 11.62 -1.42
C LEU A 96 32.36 11.30 -1.88
N SER A 97 32.55 10.85 -3.14
CA SER A 97 33.89 10.55 -3.67
C SER A 97 34.76 11.80 -3.77
N ILE A 98 34.19 12.94 -4.15
CA ILE A 98 34.88 14.24 -4.16
C ILE A 98 35.34 14.62 -2.75
N TYR A 99 34.45 14.49 -1.76
CA TYR A 99 34.74 14.73 -0.35
C TYR A 99 35.88 13.81 0.13
N LEU A 100 35.83 12.53 -0.17
CA LEU A 100 36.84 11.54 0.22
C LEU A 100 38.20 11.80 -0.48
N PHE A 101 38.19 12.27 -1.72
CA PHE A 101 39.40 12.66 -2.44
C PHE A 101 40.09 13.89 -1.79
N ILE A 102 39.29 14.89 -1.38
CA ILE A 102 39.83 16.07 -0.68
C ILE A 102 40.45 15.65 0.68
N LEU A 103 39.80 14.71 1.38
CA LEU A 103 40.32 14.16 2.63
C LEU A 103 41.64 13.39 2.41
N GLN A 104 41.72 12.57 1.37
CA GLN A 104 42.91 11.75 1.06
C GLN A 104 44.12 12.62 0.70
N ASN A 105 43.89 13.74 0.00
CA ASN A 105 44.97 14.65 -0.39
C ASN A 105 45.50 15.48 0.76
N ASN A 106 44.81 15.52 1.89
CA ASN A 106 45.25 16.27 3.06
C ASN A 106 46.21 15.40 3.90
N ARG A 107 47.53 15.75 3.85
CA ARG A 107 48.60 15.00 4.49
C ARG A 107 48.42 14.81 6.01
N LEU A 108 47.79 15.79 6.71
CA LEU A 108 47.50 15.70 8.13
C LEU A 108 46.57 14.57 8.49
N LEU A 109 45.64 14.23 7.62
CA LEU A 109 44.62 13.17 7.82
C LEU A 109 45.20 11.76 7.61
N TYR A 110 46.21 11.62 6.78
CA TYR A 110 46.76 10.30 6.37
C TYR A 110 47.41 9.55 7.54
N HIS A 111 48.05 10.30 8.48
CA HIS A 111 48.77 9.70 9.60
C HIS A 111 47.94 9.59 10.89
N HIS A 112 46.73 10.20 10.94
CA HIS A 112 45.90 10.24 12.17
C HIS A 112 44.64 9.39 12.00
N TYR A 113 44.68 8.14 12.47
CA TYR A 113 43.54 7.18 12.40
C TYR A 113 42.27 7.72 13.06
N MET A 114 42.39 8.41 14.21
CA MET A 114 41.26 9.00 14.96
C MET A 114 40.58 10.13 14.18
N LEU A 115 41.36 10.93 13.44
CA LEU A 115 40.82 12.00 12.59
C LEU A 115 40.11 11.44 11.38
N ASN A 116 40.65 10.39 10.77
CA ASN A 116 40.02 9.66 9.68
C ASN A 116 38.66 9.06 10.13
N GLU A 117 38.62 8.45 11.33
CA GLU A 117 37.39 7.93 11.91
C GLU A 117 36.35 9.02 12.10
N PHE A 118 36.75 10.18 12.65
CA PHE A 118 35.84 11.31 12.85
C PHE A 118 35.17 11.73 11.54
N PHE A 119 35.93 11.89 10.45
CA PHE A 119 35.40 12.28 9.13
C PHE A 119 34.56 11.18 8.50
N TYR A 120 34.91 9.91 8.69
CA TYR A 120 34.14 8.75 8.27
C TYR A 120 32.78 8.71 8.98
N LEU A 121 32.73 8.93 10.30
CA LEU A 121 31.49 8.96 11.08
C LEU A 121 30.63 10.17 10.71
N LEU A 122 31.26 11.35 10.47
CA LEU A 122 30.55 12.56 10.01
C LEU A 122 29.86 12.35 8.65
N SER A 123 30.58 11.78 7.68
CA SER A 123 30.01 11.46 6.36
C SER A 123 28.87 10.42 6.48
N SER A 124 29.05 9.41 7.35
CA SER A 124 28.02 8.39 7.64
C SER A 124 26.77 9.01 8.29
N LEU A 125 26.94 10.07 9.15
CA LEU A 125 25.83 10.84 9.73
C LEU A 125 24.99 11.49 8.60
N ILE A 126 25.67 12.22 7.72
CA ILE A 126 25.03 12.95 6.63
C ILE A 126 24.27 11.98 5.73
N ILE A 127 24.91 10.85 5.37
CA ILE A 127 24.29 9.79 4.54
C ILE A 127 23.03 9.24 5.24
N SER A 128 23.13 8.87 6.51
CA SER A 128 22.04 8.28 7.29
C SER A 128 20.85 9.23 7.48
N TYR A 129 21.14 10.53 7.64
CA TYR A 129 20.10 11.58 7.81
C TYR A 129 19.39 11.90 6.49
N LYS A 130 20.16 12.06 5.39
CA LYS A 130 19.60 12.51 4.09
C LYS A 130 18.94 11.38 3.29
N CYS A 131 19.43 10.13 3.42
CA CYS A 131 18.93 9.00 2.63
C CYS A 131 17.65 8.41 3.24
N THR A 132 16.51 8.66 2.63
CA THR A 132 15.21 8.14 3.08
C THR A 132 14.99 6.67 2.70
N LYS A 133 15.51 6.25 1.53
CA LYS A 133 15.34 4.87 1.05
C LYS A 133 16.41 3.96 1.64
N THR A 134 16.00 2.91 2.32
CA THR A 134 16.87 1.93 3.00
C THR A 134 17.92 1.29 2.07
N PRO A 135 17.60 0.82 0.83
CA PRO A 135 18.61 0.25 -0.05
C PRO A 135 19.70 1.25 -0.45
N THR A 136 19.32 2.46 -0.83
CA THR A 136 20.26 3.52 -1.23
C THR A 136 21.17 3.88 -0.05
N ARG A 137 20.60 4.04 1.16
CA ARG A 137 21.34 4.33 2.40
C ARG A 137 22.42 3.27 2.67
N LYS A 138 22.03 1.99 2.62
CA LYS A 138 22.95 0.86 2.88
C LYS A 138 24.10 0.81 1.86
N LEU A 139 23.82 1.03 0.57
CA LEU A 139 24.83 1.02 -0.48
C LEU A 139 25.78 2.22 -0.39
N SER A 140 25.28 3.39 -0.02
CA SER A 140 26.10 4.58 0.19
C SER A 140 27.01 4.43 1.43
N LEU A 141 26.50 3.83 2.50
CA LEU A 141 27.29 3.49 3.70
C LEU A 141 28.34 2.43 3.34
N LEU A 142 28.00 1.45 2.51
CA LEU A 142 28.95 0.44 2.03
C LEU A 142 30.10 1.10 1.26
N PHE A 143 29.82 2.04 0.36
CA PHE A 143 30.82 2.80 -0.39
C PHE A 143 31.79 3.52 0.58
N ASN A 144 31.23 4.26 1.56
CA ASN A 144 31.99 5.00 2.56
C ASN A 144 32.88 4.06 3.42
N THR A 145 32.32 2.92 3.81
CA THR A 145 33.00 1.91 4.64
C THR A 145 34.14 1.22 3.86
N LEU A 146 33.92 0.89 2.59
CA LEU A 146 34.98 0.27 1.74
C LEU A 146 36.16 1.20 1.59
N TYR A 147 35.90 2.48 1.37
CA TYR A 147 36.97 3.50 1.32
C TYR A 147 37.75 3.53 2.63
N PHE A 148 37.06 3.69 3.75
CA PHE A 148 37.65 3.81 5.09
C PHE A 148 38.52 2.58 5.44
N VAL A 149 37.99 1.40 5.22
CA VAL A 149 38.68 0.13 5.50
C VAL A 149 39.95 -0.04 4.63
N THR A 150 39.86 0.34 3.36
CA THR A 150 41.00 0.21 2.44
C THR A 150 42.12 1.15 2.83
N ILE A 151 41.80 2.36 3.24
CA ILE A 151 42.79 3.37 3.70
C ILE A 151 43.54 2.88 4.93
N ILE A 152 42.84 2.26 5.89
CA ILE A 152 43.49 1.79 7.13
C ILE A 152 44.34 0.55 6.90
N ASN A 153 43.90 -0.37 6.02
CA ASN A 153 44.55 -1.68 5.86
C ASN A 153 45.70 -1.71 4.87
N ARG A 154 45.89 -0.68 4.02
CA ARG A 154 46.97 -0.65 2.99
C ARG A 154 47.96 0.46 3.26
N ASN A 155 49.24 0.10 3.22
CA ASN A 155 50.35 1.06 3.39
C ASN A 155 50.51 1.97 2.16
N GLU A 156 50.20 1.49 0.97
CA GLU A 156 50.25 2.25 -0.27
C GLU A 156 48.91 2.23 -0.98
N ILE A 157 48.30 3.40 -1.12
CA ILE A 157 47.02 3.60 -1.75
C ILE A 157 47.18 4.51 -2.97
N PRO A 158 46.59 4.17 -4.12
CA PRO A 158 46.60 5.08 -5.28
C PRO A 158 46.02 6.45 -4.91
N LYS A 159 46.62 7.50 -5.44
CA LYS A 159 46.13 8.89 -5.17
C LYS A 159 44.68 9.11 -5.58
N PHE A 160 44.19 8.38 -6.57
CA PHE A 160 42.84 8.51 -7.11
C PHE A 160 41.91 7.38 -6.67
N PHE A 161 42.23 6.68 -5.58
CA PHE A 161 41.44 5.54 -5.07
C PHE A 161 39.92 5.85 -4.89
N PRO A 162 39.48 7.03 -4.35
CA PRO A 162 38.05 7.34 -4.27
C PRO A 162 37.34 7.35 -5.62
N PHE A 163 38.06 7.75 -6.69
CA PHE A 163 37.53 7.76 -8.06
C PHE A 163 37.58 6.37 -8.70
N GLU A 164 38.57 5.54 -8.36
CA GLU A 164 38.62 4.13 -8.80
C GLU A 164 37.43 3.37 -8.21
N LEU A 165 37.17 3.55 -6.93
CA LEU A 165 36.01 2.96 -6.24
C LEU A 165 34.69 3.46 -6.84
N LEU A 166 34.61 4.78 -7.16
CA LEU A 166 33.46 5.37 -7.84
C LEU A 166 33.25 4.72 -9.23
N GLU A 167 34.32 4.53 -9.97
CA GLU A 167 34.30 3.90 -11.31
C GLU A 167 33.77 2.48 -11.23
N GLU A 168 34.21 1.66 -10.26
CA GLU A 168 33.71 0.30 -10.02
C GLU A 168 32.19 0.27 -9.77
N PHE A 169 31.72 1.19 -8.92
CA PHE A 169 30.29 1.32 -8.62
C PHE A 169 29.50 1.77 -9.85
N ILE A 170 29.99 2.76 -10.60
CA ILE A 170 29.32 3.31 -11.79
C ILE A 170 29.24 2.24 -12.89
N ILE A 171 30.31 1.47 -13.14
CA ILE A 171 30.30 0.38 -14.12
C ILE A 171 29.22 -0.65 -13.73
N GLY A 172 29.19 -1.08 -12.46
CA GLY A 172 28.17 -2.01 -11.96
C GLY A 172 26.74 -1.49 -12.10
N ILE A 173 26.51 -0.22 -11.77
CA ILE A 173 25.23 0.48 -11.93
C ILE A 173 24.83 0.54 -13.40
N PHE A 174 25.74 0.97 -14.28
CA PHE A 174 25.50 1.10 -15.71
C PHE A 174 25.10 -0.26 -16.32
N LEU A 175 25.82 -1.32 -15.96
CA LEU A 175 25.50 -2.69 -16.39
C LEU A 175 24.11 -3.12 -15.92
N SER A 176 23.77 -2.85 -14.68
CA SER A 176 22.45 -3.21 -14.14
C SER A 176 21.31 -2.50 -14.86
N ILE A 177 21.49 -1.21 -15.21
CA ILE A 177 20.51 -0.41 -15.96
C ILE A 177 20.39 -0.94 -17.39
N THR A 178 21.53 -1.14 -18.07
CA THR A 178 21.60 -1.63 -19.46
C THR A 178 20.92 -3.00 -19.59
N ILE A 179 21.28 -3.93 -18.71
CA ILE A 179 20.75 -5.30 -18.73
C ILE A 179 19.24 -5.28 -18.40
N SER A 180 18.80 -4.46 -17.44
CA SER A 180 17.38 -4.32 -17.09
C SER A 180 16.56 -3.70 -18.23
N LEU A 181 17.21 -2.90 -19.12
CA LEU A 181 16.56 -2.30 -20.28
C LEU A 181 16.46 -3.26 -21.46
N PHE A 182 17.51 -4.05 -21.72
CA PHE A 182 17.61 -4.86 -22.93
C PHE A 182 17.20 -6.33 -22.74
N ILE A 183 17.40 -6.91 -21.54
CA ILE A 183 17.16 -8.33 -21.30
C ILE A 183 15.86 -8.47 -20.51
N PHE A 184 14.80 -8.97 -21.19
CA PHE A 184 13.46 -9.17 -20.62
C PHE A 184 12.99 -7.95 -19.83
N PRO A 185 12.91 -6.76 -20.46
CA PRO A 185 12.57 -5.52 -19.73
C PRO A 185 11.16 -5.59 -19.12
N LEU A 186 11.06 -5.26 -17.84
CA LEU A 186 9.79 -5.14 -17.14
C LEU A 186 9.62 -3.69 -16.65
N PHE A 187 8.73 -2.99 -17.31
CA PHE A 187 8.42 -1.59 -16.97
C PHE A 187 7.35 -1.54 -15.88
N ALA A 188 7.56 -0.72 -14.85
CA ALA A 188 6.60 -0.54 -13.74
C ALA A 188 5.25 -0.02 -14.25
N THR A 189 5.26 0.87 -15.25
CA THR A 189 4.05 1.40 -15.89
C THR A 189 3.16 0.27 -16.42
N PHE A 190 3.72 -0.66 -17.19
CA PHE A 190 2.98 -1.78 -17.77
C PHE A 190 2.59 -2.82 -16.71
N ASP A 191 3.45 -3.02 -15.72
CA ASP A 191 3.16 -3.95 -14.61
C ASP A 191 1.96 -3.44 -13.79
N ILE A 192 1.89 -2.13 -13.51
CA ILE A 192 0.76 -1.51 -12.82
C ILE A 192 -0.52 -1.66 -13.65
N GLU A 193 -0.45 -1.35 -14.94
CA GLU A 193 -1.58 -1.49 -15.87
C GLU A 193 -2.13 -2.92 -15.87
N ASN A 194 -1.25 -3.91 -15.99
CA ASN A 194 -1.64 -5.33 -15.96
C ASN A 194 -2.26 -5.73 -14.62
N ARG A 195 -1.72 -5.22 -13.50
CA ARG A 195 -2.25 -5.49 -12.15
C ARG A 195 -3.62 -4.85 -11.94
N VAL A 196 -3.83 -3.64 -12.45
CA VAL A 196 -5.12 -2.95 -12.39
C VAL A 196 -6.16 -3.72 -13.22
N ASN A 197 -5.79 -4.17 -14.43
CA ASN A 197 -6.65 -4.98 -15.29
C ASN A 197 -7.01 -6.32 -14.62
N TYR A 198 -6.03 -6.96 -14.01
CA TYR A 198 -6.23 -8.17 -13.21
C TYR A 198 -7.21 -7.91 -12.06
N CYS A 199 -7.04 -6.80 -11.35
CA CYS A 199 -7.95 -6.42 -10.26
C CYS A 199 -9.37 -6.15 -10.76
N LEU A 200 -9.53 -5.45 -11.89
CA LEU A 200 -10.83 -5.16 -12.50
C LEU A 200 -11.57 -6.46 -12.90
N SER A 201 -10.86 -7.40 -13.53
CA SER A 201 -11.42 -8.70 -13.92
C SER A 201 -11.89 -9.51 -12.70
N HIS A 202 -11.07 -9.53 -11.64
CA HIS A 202 -11.43 -10.25 -10.41
C HIS A 202 -12.49 -9.51 -9.59
N LEU A 203 -12.57 -8.18 -9.66
CA LEU A 203 -13.66 -7.40 -9.06
C LEU A 203 -14.98 -7.73 -9.74
N GLN A 204 -14.98 -7.91 -11.07
CA GLN A 204 -16.14 -8.38 -11.83
C GLN A 204 -16.62 -9.73 -11.31
N GLN A 205 -15.71 -10.70 -11.16
CA GLN A 205 -16.03 -12.04 -10.63
C GLN A 205 -16.56 -11.95 -9.19
N MET A 206 -15.90 -11.14 -8.35
CA MET A 206 -16.32 -10.92 -6.95
C MET A 206 -17.72 -10.31 -6.88
N TYR A 207 -18.00 -9.32 -7.74
CA TYR A 207 -19.31 -8.66 -7.83
C TYR A 207 -20.39 -9.67 -8.20
N HIS A 208 -20.14 -10.50 -9.22
CA HIS A 208 -21.09 -11.53 -9.68
C HIS A 208 -21.41 -12.52 -8.54
N LEU A 209 -20.39 -13.01 -7.81
CA LEU A 209 -20.59 -13.89 -6.66
C LEU A 209 -21.39 -13.24 -5.54
N VAL A 210 -21.22 -11.93 -5.31
CA VAL A 210 -21.98 -11.19 -4.29
C VAL A 210 -23.45 -11.03 -4.72
N ILE A 211 -23.72 -10.76 -6.00
CA ILE A 211 -25.09 -10.68 -6.54
C ILE A 211 -25.76 -12.06 -6.46
N GLU A 212 -25.07 -13.14 -6.87
CA GLU A 212 -25.58 -14.52 -6.75
C GLU A 212 -25.90 -14.89 -5.29
N ALA A 213 -25.03 -14.47 -4.36
CA ALA A 213 -25.22 -14.70 -2.92
C ALA A 213 -26.45 -13.96 -2.40
N PHE A 214 -26.71 -12.73 -2.88
CA PHE A 214 -27.92 -11.96 -2.54
C PHE A 214 -29.18 -12.62 -3.08
N LEU A 215 -29.09 -13.22 -4.28
CA LEU A 215 -30.20 -13.89 -4.96
C LEU A 215 -30.40 -15.35 -4.52
N SER A 216 -29.55 -15.87 -3.62
CA SER A 216 -29.65 -17.26 -3.16
C SER A 216 -30.87 -17.46 -2.25
N GLU A 217 -31.41 -18.66 -2.27
CA GLU A 217 -32.60 -19.01 -1.49
C GLU A 217 -32.29 -19.37 -0.05
N ASP A 218 -31.03 -19.71 0.26
CA ASP A 218 -30.64 -20.14 1.59
C ASP A 218 -29.34 -19.50 2.05
N HIS A 219 -29.23 -19.36 3.35
CA HIS A 219 -28.09 -18.77 4.05
C HIS A 219 -26.77 -19.58 3.82
N ILE A 220 -26.89 -20.91 3.63
CA ILE A 220 -25.73 -21.79 3.45
C ILE A 220 -25.09 -21.51 2.09
N THR A 221 -25.89 -21.53 1.01
CA THR A 221 -25.42 -21.20 -0.36
C THR A 221 -24.82 -19.79 -0.42
N ALA A 222 -25.50 -18.81 0.20
CA ALA A 222 -25.00 -17.44 0.31
C ALA A 222 -23.60 -17.41 0.94
N ASN A 223 -23.40 -18.11 2.05
CA ASN A 223 -22.11 -18.14 2.77
C ASN A 223 -21.00 -18.82 1.95
N ILE A 224 -21.32 -19.87 1.16
CA ILE A 224 -20.35 -20.52 0.26
C ILE A 224 -19.89 -19.51 -0.81
N LEU A 225 -20.81 -18.82 -1.44
CA LEU A 225 -20.51 -17.80 -2.46
C LEU A 225 -19.71 -16.63 -1.87
N LEU A 226 -20.08 -16.16 -0.68
CA LEU A 226 -19.36 -15.09 0.04
C LEU A 226 -17.94 -15.52 0.45
N SER A 227 -17.75 -16.80 0.77
CA SER A 227 -16.42 -17.35 1.09
C SER A 227 -15.52 -17.35 -0.14
N ARG A 228 -16.05 -17.72 -1.30
CA ARG A 228 -15.35 -17.63 -2.60
C ARG A 228 -15.00 -16.16 -2.90
N ALA A 229 -15.94 -15.24 -2.72
CA ALA A 229 -15.74 -13.80 -2.90
C ALA A 229 -14.64 -13.26 -1.95
N HIS A 230 -14.56 -13.79 -0.73
CA HIS A 230 -13.52 -13.41 0.25
C HIS A 230 -12.11 -13.83 -0.19
N ILE A 231 -11.96 -14.99 -0.82
CA ILE A 231 -10.68 -15.45 -1.38
C ILE A 231 -10.22 -14.48 -2.49
N ILE A 232 -11.14 -14.13 -3.39
CA ILE A 232 -10.87 -13.18 -4.49
C ILE A 232 -10.50 -11.80 -3.91
N GLU A 233 -11.22 -11.33 -2.90
CA GLU A 233 -10.92 -10.08 -2.17
C GLU A 233 -9.47 -10.06 -1.66
N LYS A 234 -9.01 -11.13 -1.03
CA LYS A 234 -7.63 -11.25 -0.52
C LYS A 234 -6.60 -11.13 -1.65
N MET A 235 -6.88 -11.76 -2.79
CA MET A 235 -6.02 -11.71 -3.99
C MET A 235 -5.94 -10.27 -4.53
N ILE A 236 -7.08 -9.60 -4.68
CA ILE A 236 -7.17 -8.21 -5.14
C ILE A 236 -6.39 -7.28 -4.19
N ARG A 237 -6.63 -7.38 -2.88
CA ARG A 237 -5.94 -6.54 -1.85
C ARG A 237 -4.43 -6.69 -1.93
N LYS A 238 -3.94 -7.92 -2.06
CA LYS A 238 -2.50 -8.21 -2.18
C LYS A 238 -1.92 -7.55 -3.44
N THR A 239 -2.64 -7.67 -4.56
CA THR A 239 -2.23 -7.07 -5.85
C THR A 239 -2.22 -5.54 -5.75
N MET A 240 -3.23 -4.94 -5.14
CA MET A 240 -3.34 -3.47 -4.98
C MET A 240 -2.21 -2.90 -4.11
N ILE A 241 -1.84 -3.57 -3.01
CA ILE A 241 -0.72 -3.15 -2.14
C ILE A 241 0.59 -3.11 -2.96
N THR A 242 0.85 -4.16 -3.75
CA THR A 242 2.05 -4.19 -4.61
C THR A 242 1.98 -3.15 -5.72
N THR A 243 0.80 -2.87 -6.25
CA THR A 243 0.57 -1.81 -7.26
C THR A 243 0.93 -0.44 -6.68
N GLN A 244 0.43 -0.13 -5.48
CA GLN A 244 0.68 1.15 -4.80
C GLN A 244 2.17 1.38 -4.52
N SER A 245 2.89 0.34 -4.12
CA SER A 245 4.34 0.45 -3.85
C SER A 245 5.15 0.80 -5.11
N ARG A 246 4.64 0.44 -6.30
CA ARG A 246 5.33 0.64 -7.59
C ARG A 246 5.05 1.99 -8.27
N PHE A 247 4.08 2.77 -7.77
CA PHE A 247 3.78 4.08 -8.36
C PHE A 247 4.97 5.03 -8.34
N SER A 248 5.78 4.99 -7.29
CA SER A 248 6.99 5.80 -7.18
C SER A 248 8.01 5.50 -8.30
N ASP A 249 7.98 4.29 -8.83
CA ASP A 249 8.96 3.82 -9.82
C ASP A 249 8.63 4.33 -11.22
N THR A 250 7.34 4.55 -11.52
CA THR A 250 6.89 5.04 -12.84
C THR A 250 7.40 6.45 -13.14
N ILE A 251 7.72 7.25 -12.13
CA ILE A 251 8.22 8.63 -12.28
C ILE A 251 9.55 8.63 -13.07
N TYR A 252 10.36 7.60 -12.88
CA TYR A 252 11.68 7.49 -13.48
C TYR A 252 11.67 6.82 -14.86
N GLU A 253 10.53 6.24 -15.27
CA GLU A 253 10.42 5.62 -16.59
C GLU A 253 10.16 6.67 -17.67
N PRO A 254 10.87 6.59 -18.81
CA PRO A 254 10.70 7.55 -19.92
C PRO A 254 9.40 7.24 -20.67
N SER A 255 8.27 7.72 -20.16
CA SER A 255 6.92 7.42 -20.66
C SER A 255 6.75 7.74 -22.15
N ARG A 256 7.34 8.85 -22.63
CA ARG A 256 7.30 9.25 -24.04
C ARG A 256 8.05 8.25 -24.93
N LEU A 257 9.26 7.87 -24.51
CA LEU A 257 10.08 6.87 -25.24
C LEU A 257 9.38 5.52 -25.25
N LEU A 258 8.78 5.11 -24.13
CA LEU A 258 8.03 3.85 -24.04
C LEU A 258 6.83 3.85 -24.99
N GLN A 259 6.12 4.97 -25.12
CA GLN A 259 5.01 5.13 -26.07
C GLN A 259 5.50 5.00 -27.53
N ILE A 260 6.65 5.56 -27.83
CA ILE A 260 7.25 5.51 -29.19
C ILE A 260 7.77 4.09 -29.49
N ILE A 261 8.57 3.50 -28.59
CA ILE A 261 9.21 2.19 -28.78
C ILE A 261 8.18 1.08 -28.94
N PHE A 262 7.13 1.10 -28.11
CA PHE A 262 6.09 0.08 -28.14
C PHE A 262 4.96 0.40 -29.11
N ASN A 263 5.07 1.51 -29.83
CA ASN A 263 4.09 1.99 -30.80
C ASN A 263 2.65 1.90 -30.25
N ARG A 264 2.54 2.10 -28.95
CA ARG A 264 1.27 2.24 -28.26
C ARG A 264 0.80 3.68 -28.49
N ARG A 265 0.40 3.99 -29.72
CA ARG A 265 -0.66 4.98 -29.86
C ARG A 265 -1.79 4.39 -29.04
N ARG A 266 -2.04 4.96 -27.87
CA ARG A 266 -3.16 4.56 -27.04
C ARG A 266 -4.42 4.65 -27.90
N ARG A 267 -4.85 3.53 -28.41
CA ARG A 267 -6.20 3.41 -28.96
C ARG A 267 -7.20 3.40 -27.80
N PHE A 268 -6.90 4.20 -26.76
CA PHE A 268 -7.83 4.40 -25.67
C PHE A 268 -8.84 5.44 -26.10
N ILE A 269 -9.99 4.98 -26.37
CA ILE A 269 -11.20 5.79 -26.45
C ILE A 269 -11.40 6.50 -25.10
N ILE A 270 -10.90 5.89 -24.02
CA ILE A 270 -10.94 6.44 -22.65
C ILE A 270 -9.51 6.78 -22.22
N ASP A 271 -9.20 8.06 -22.10
CA ASP A 271 -7.88 8.53 -21.67
C ASP A 271 -7.80 8.58 -20.14
N LEU A 272 -7.95 7.42 -19.52
CA LEU A 272 -7.79 7.25 -18.08
C LEU A 272 -6.31 7.12 -17.74
N THR A 273 -5.78 8.06 -16.97
CA THR A 273 -4.45 7.91 -16.38
C THR A 273 -4.43 6.68 -15.47
N ILE A 274 -3.29 6.02 -15.36
CA ILE A 274 -3.09 4.84 -14.50
C ILE A 274 -3.57 5.12 -13.06
N GLN A 275 -3.32 6.34 -12.58
CA GLN A 275 -3.74 6.76 -11.24
C GLN A 275 -5.28 6.80 -11.11
N LYS A 276 -5.98 7.30 -12.14
CA LYS A 276 -7.45 7.32 -12.15
C LYS A 276 -8.04 5.90 -12.22
N GLN A 277 -7.39 5.00 -12.95
CA GLN A 277 -7.77 3.57 -13.03
C GLN A 277 -7.61 2.90 -11.66
N GLU A 278 -6.53 3.19 -10.93
CA GLU A 278 -6.33 2.68 -9.56
C GLU A 278 -7.37 3.25 -8.59
N ASP A 279 -7.65 4.54 -8.67
CA ASP A 279 -8.68 5.20 -7.85
C ASP A 279 -10.07 4.57 -8.12
N LEU A 280 -10.39 4.31 -9.39
CA LEU A 280 -11.62 3.63 -9.80
C LEU A 280 -11.69 2.22 -9.21
N THR A 281 -10.62 1.44 -9.39
CA THR A 281 -10.51 0.06 -8.90
C THR A 281 -10.69 0.01 -7.37
N THR A 282 -10.05 0.95 -6.65
CA THR A 282 -10.13 1.07 -5.20
C THR A 282 -11.56 1.42 -4.76
N SER A 283 -12.21 2.35 -5.44
CA SER A 283 -13.59 2.78 -5.15
C SER A 283 -14.59 1.66 -5.42
N LEU A 284 -14.44 0.95 -6.55
CA LEU A 284 -15.26 -0.23 -6.88
C LEU A 284 -15.11 -1.30 -5.81
N MET A 285 -13.87 -1.58 -5.39
CA MET A 285 -13.60 -2.57 -4.36
C MET A 285 -14.28 -2.21 -3.03
N LEU A 286 -14.27 -0.94 -2.62
CA LEU A 286 -14.93 -0.49 -1.39
C LEU A 286 -16.44 -0.77 -1.46
N ASN A 287 -17.10 -0.40 -2.56
CA ASN A 287 -18.54 -0.60 -2.75
C ASN A 287 -18.91 -2.10 -2.80
N ILE A 288 -18.15 -2.92 -3.53
CA ILE A 288 -18.40 -4.38 -3.64
C ILE A 288 -18.16 -5.06 -2.27
N CYS A 289 -17.14 -4.63 -1.51
CA CYS A 289 -16.90 -5.13 -0.15
C CYS A 289 -18.04 -4.75 0.80
N SER A 290 -18.66 -3.59 0.62
CA SER A 290 -19.81 -3.15 1.40
C SER A 290 -21.06 -3.99 1.05
N LEU A 291 -21.27 -4.28 -0.25
CA LEU A 291 -22.31 -5.22 -0.70
C LEU A 291 -22.10 -6.61 -0.06
N LYS A 292 -20.86 -7.11 -0.07
CA LYS A 292 -20.53 -8.42 0.54
C LYS A 292 -20.88 -8.43 2.03
N LEU A 293 -20.54 -7.36 2.76
CA LEU A 293 -20.83 -7.26 4.19
C LEU A 293 -22.34 -7.23 4.45
N LEU A 294 -23.07 -6.51 3.63
CA LEU A 294 -24.52 -6.42 3.66
C LEU A 294 -25.18 -7.79 3.44
N VAL A 295 -24.81 -8.51 2.39
CA VAL A 295 -25.36 -9.83 2.09
C VAL A 295 -25.10 -10.82 3.23
N LYS A 296 -23.95 -10.70 3.90
CA LYS A 296 -23.66 -11.52 5.10
C LYS A 296 -24.64 -11.24 6.25
N GLN A 297 -25.27 -10.06 6.29
CA GLN A 297 -26.21 -9.66 7.34
C GLN A 297 -27.68 -9.87 6.94
N CYS A 298 -27.95 -10.32 5.73
CA CYS A 298 -29.32 -10.61 5.27
C CYS A 298 -29.96 -11.71 6.13
N SER A 299 -31.19 -11.49 6.51
CA SER A 299 -31.97 -12.42 7.33
C SER A 299 -32.54 -13.61 6.54
N PHE A 300 -32.57 -13.54 5.20
CA PHE A 300 -33.16 -14.56 4.30
C PHE A 300 -34.58 -14.96 4.75
N ASN A 301 -35.38 -13.98 5.17
CA ASN A 301 -36.76 -14.16 5.59
C ASN A 301 -37.71 -14.07 4.38
N LYS A 302 -39.02 -14.29 4.63
CA LYS A 302 -40.08 -14.23 3.59
C LYS A 302 -40.07 -12.91 2.84
N TYR A 303 -39.86 -11.77 3.52
CA TYR A 303 -39.80 -10.44 2.92
C TYR A 303 -38.65 -10.36 1.88
N HIS A 304 -37.47 -10.85 2.26
CA HIS A 304 -36.30 -10.91 1.36
C HIS A 304 -36.61 -11.78 0.13
N TYR A 305 -37.24 -12.92 0.34
CA TYR A 305 -37.61 -13.89 -0.71
C TYR A 305 -38.57 -13.26 -1.73
N ASP A 306 -39.63 -12.63 -1.27
CA ASP A 306 -40.65 -11.99 -2.11
C ASP A 306 -40.01 -10.83 -2.92
N CYS A 307 -39.11 -10.07 -2.28
CA CYS A 307 -38.36 -9.00 -2.93
C CYS A 307 -37.42 -9.55 -4.03
N ILE A 308 -36.68 -10.62 -3.76
CA ILE A 308 -35.73 -11.23 -4.69
C ILE A 308 -36.46 -11.78 -5.93
N ASN A 309 -37.56 -12.49 -5.76
CA ASN A 309 -38.28 -13.11 -6.87
C ASN A 309 -38.68 -12.07 -7.93
N GLN A 310 -39.04 -10.88 -7.52
CA GLN A 310 -39.40 -9.81 -8.44
C GLN A 310 -38.20 -9.09 -9.04
N LEU A 311 -37.06 -9.01 -8.31
CA LEU A 311 -35.86 -8.30 -8.74
C LEU A 311 -34.85 -9.15 -9.50
N LYS A 312 -34.98 -10.47 -9.45
CA LYS A 312 -34.00 -11.46 -9.97
C LYS A 312 -33.58 -11.17 -11.43
N THR A 313 -34.55 -11.03 -12.31
CA THR A 313 -34.29 -10.80 -13.76
C THR A 313 -33.57 -9.46 -13.97
N SER A 314 -34.06 -8.41 -13.36
CA SER A 314 -33.51 -7.06 -13.48
C SER A 314 -32.07 -6.99 -12.93
N LEU A 315 -31.79 -7.63 -11.79
CA LEU A 315 -30.44 -7.67 -11.16
C LEU A 315 -29.45 -8.46 -12.02
N LEU A 316 -29.88 -9.58 -12.62
CA LEU A 316 -29.02 -10.38 -13.50
C LEU A 316 -28.70 -9.60 -14.78
N ASN A 317 -29.67 -8.89 -15.36
CA ASN A 317 -29.45 -8.00 -16.51
C ASN A 317 -28.48 -6.87 -16.16
N LEU A 318 -28.60 -6.25 -14.99
CA LEU A 318 -27.65 -5.23 -14.52
C LEU A 318 -26.25 -5.82 -14.35
N SER A 319 -26.13 -7.01 -13.76
CA SER A 319 -24.84 -7.69 -13.56
C SER A 319 -24.16 -7.99 -14.89
N SER A 320 -24.92 -8.44 -15.90
CA SER A 320 -24.37 -8.69 -17.25
C SER A 320 -23.94 -7.38 -17.93
N SER A 321 -24.74 -6.33 -17.85
CA SER A 321 -24.42 -4.99 -18.40
C SER A 321 -23.16 -4.40 -17.75
N GLN A 322 -23.01 -4.54 -16.42
CA GLN A 322 -21.82 -4.11 -15.69
C GLN A 322 -20.58 -4.91 -16.13
N SER A 323 -20.74 -6.22 -16.30
CA SER A 323 -19.66 -7.11 -16.74
C SER A 323 -19.16 -6.72 -18.13
N LEU A 324 -20.09 -6.49 -19.07
CA LEU A 324 -19.75 -6.01 -20.42
C LEU A 324 -19.03 -4.67 -20.34
N PHE A 325 -19.52 -3.75 -19.54
CA PHE A 325 -18.92 -2.42 -19.40
C PHE A 325 -17.50 -2.49 -18.79
N ILE A 326 -17.29 -3.29 -17.75
CA ILE A 326 -15.96 -3.48 -17.12
C ILE A 326 -14.98 -4.11 -18.12
N SER A 327 -15.46 -5.07 -18.96
CA SER A 327 -14.62 -5.66 -20.01
C SER A 327 -14.19 -4.62 -21.04
N CYS A 328 -15.02 -3.60 -21.30
CA CYS A 328 -14.68 -2.46 -22.18
C CYS A 328 -13.57 -1.57 -21.59
N LEU A 329 -13.45 -1.51 -20.27
CA LEU A 329 -12.41 -0.73 -19.58
C LEU A 329 -11.04 -1.42 -19.62
N ILE A 330 -11.00 -2.72 -19.88
CA ILE A 330 -9.78 -3.52 -20.02
C ILE A 330 -9.20 -3.31 -21.43
N PRO A 331 -7.92 -2.95 -21.59
CA PRO A 331 -7.37 -2.42 -22.85
C PRO A 331 -7.24 -3.39 -24.03
N HIS A 332 -7.78 -4.60 -23.94
CA HIS A 332 -7.62 -5.62 -25.00
C HIS A 332 -8.78 -5.70 -26.00
N SER A 333 -9.88 -5.05 -25.68
CA SER A 333 -11.03 -5.04 -26.58
C SER A 333 -10.78 -4.02 -27.71
N SER A 334 -10.98 -4.48 -28.93
CA SER A 334 -10.98 -3.62 -30.13
C SER A 334 -12.28 -2.82 -30.22
N ILE A 335 -12.75 -2.33 -29.08
CA ILE A 335 -14.07 -1.70 -28.92
C ILE A 335 -14.04 -0.31 -29.57
N THR A 336 -15.07 -0.01 -30.32
CA THR A 336 -15.29 1.31 -30.92
C THR A 336 -15.90 2.26 -29.87
N ARG A 337 -15.77 3.56 -30.12
CA ARG A 337 -16.37 4.60 -29.27
C ARG A 337 -17.91 4.45 -29.24
N TYR A 338 -18.49 4.01 -30.34
CA TYR A 338 -19.94 3.76 -30.45
C TYR A 338 -20.37 2.62 -29.51
N GLU A 339 -19.66 1.51 -29.55
CA GLU A 339 -19.93 0.34 -28.67
C GLU A 339 -19.79 0.70 -27.20
N LEU A 340 -18.79 1.50 -26.85
CA LEU A 340 -18.58 1.97 -25.47
C LEU A 340 -19.76 2.82 -25.00
N LEU A 341 -20.23 3.78 -25.83
CA LEU A 341 -21.38 4.62 -25.52
C LEU A 341 -22.67 3.79 -25.43
N ASN A 342 -22.85 2.84 -26.32
CA ASN A 342 -24.01 1.92 -26.31
C ASN A 342 -24.02 1.07 -25.01
N ASN A 343 -22.87 0.52 -24.61
CA ASN A 343 -22.75 -0.24 -23.36
C ASN A 343 -22.97 0.65 -22.13
N LEU A 344 -22.61 1.94 -22.20
CA LEU A 344 -22.89 2.91 -21.15
C LEU A 344 -24.38 3.18 -21.02
N THR A 345 -25.09 3.41 -22.14
CA THR A 345 -26.53 3.62 -22.15
C THR A 345 -27.28 2.36 -21.67
N ASN A 346 -26.84 1.18 -22.10
CA ASN A 346 -27.39 -0.10 -21.65
C ASN A 346 -27.21 -0.31 -20.14
N LEU A 347 -26.04 0.09 -19.61
CA LEU A 347 -25.76 0.01 -18.17
C LEU A 347 -26.69 0.93 -17.38
N GLN A 348 -26.90 2.16 -17.85
CA GLN A 348 -27.80 3.12 -17.22
C GLN A 348 -29.25 2.63 -17.24
N LEU A 349 -29.71 2.19 -18.42
CA LEU A 349 -31.05 1.63 -18.62
C LEU A 349 -31.30 0.42 -17.71
N SER A 350 -30.33 -0.51 -17.64
CA SER A 350 -30.41 -1.70 -16.78
C SER A 350 -30.52 -1.33 -15.29
N PHE A 351 -29.82 -0.27 -14.88
CA PHE A 351 -29.93 0.22 -13.49
C PHE A 351 -31.29 0.89 -13.23
N ASP A 352 -31.79 1.65 -14.19
CA ASP A 352 -33.12 2.30 -14.07
C ASP A 352 -34.24 1.24 -14.03
N THR A 353 -34.12 0.13 -14.77
CA THR A 353 -35.08 -1.02 -14.69
C THR A 353 -35.01 -1.70 -13.31
N VAL A 354 -33.83 -1.91 -12.74
CA VAL A 354 -33.70 -2.46 -11.37
C VAL A 354 -34.36 -1.53 -10.36
N ARG A 355 -34.15 -0.23 -10.51
CA ARG A 355 -34.71 0.80 -9.61
C ARG A 355 -36.24 0.84 -9.69
N SER A 356 -36.80 0.86 -10.91
CA SER A 356 -38.26 0.84 -11.09
C SER A 356 -38.87 -0.46 -10.56
N SER A 357 -38.29 -1.62 -10.86
CA SER A 357 -38.73 -2.91 -10.30
C SER A 357 -38.68 -2.92 -8.75
N TYR A 358 -37.67 -2.32 -8.16
CA TYR A 358 -37.53 -2.21 -6.71
C TYR A 358 -38.66 -1.35 -6.12
N ILE A 359 -38.97 -0.22 -6.75
CA ILE A 359 -40.06 0.68 -6.31
C ILE A 359 -41.39 -0.05 -6.39
N GLU A 360 -41.69 -0.72 -7.49
CA GLU A 360 -42.90 -1.51 -7.69
C GLU A 360 -43.05 -2.63 -6.65
N THR A 361 -41.96 -3.38 -6.44
CA THR A 361 -41.87 -4.46 -5.43
C THR A 361 -42.16 -3.92 -4.04
N ARG A 362 -41.58 -2.80 -3.71
CA ARG A 362 -41.74 -2.12 -2.42
C ARG A 362 -43.18 -1.65 -2.22
N LEU A 363 -43.80 -1.05 -3.23
CA LEU A 363 -45.19 -0.62 -3.19
C LEU A 363 -46.14 -1.81 -2.97
N HIS A 364 -45.89 -2.93 -3.69
CA HIS A 364 -46.64 -4.18 -3.52
C HIS A 364 -46.51 -4.74 -2.11
N LEU A 365 -45.29 -4.87 -1.61
CA LEU A 365 -45.04 -5.37 -0.25
C LEU A 365 -45.65 -4.47 0.84
N ILE A 366 -45.66 -3.16 0.65
CA ILE A 366 -46.28 -2.18 1.54
C ILE A 366 -47.80 -2.41 1.58
N LYS A 367 -48.44 -2.55 0.41
CA LYS A 367 -49.86 -2.81 0.26
C LYS A 367 -50.27 -4.09 0.99
N ASP A 368 -49.56 -5.17 0.79
CA ASP A 368 -49.81 -6.46 1.44
C ASP A 368 -49.61 -6.39 2.95
N THR A 369 -48.59 -5.64 3.41
CA THR A 369 -48.29 -5.46 4.84
C THR A 369 -49.36 -4.63 5.54
N PHE A 370 -49.87 -3.56 4.91
CA PHE A 370 -50.93 -2.72 5.48
C PHE A 370 -52.26 -3.48 5.54
N GLN A 371 -52.56 -4.32 4.54
CA GLN A 371 -53.74 -5.18 4.51
C GLN A 371 -53.71 -6.27 5.60
N SER A 372 -52.51 -6.79 5.92
CA SER A 372 -52.32 -7.85 6.92
C SER A 372 -51.99 -7.34 8.32
N SER A 373 -51.98 -6.01 8.56
CA SER A 373 -51.59 -5.34 9.84
C SER A 373 -50.24 -5.80 10.40
N LYS A 374 -49.33 -6.28 9.58
CA LYS A 374 -47.98 -6.69 9.95
C LYS A 374 -47.04 -5.49 9.87
N ILE A 375 -46.17 -5.37 10.86
CA ILE A 375 -45.14 -4.32 10.90
C ILE A 375 -43.93 -4.81 10.10
N ILE A 376 -43.50 -4.03 9.10
CA ILE A 376 -42.29 -4.29 8.36
C ILE A 376 -41.10 -4.07 9.33
N GLN A 377 -40.23 -5.04 9.42
CA GLN A 377 -39.00 -4.89 10.18
C GLN A 377 -38.10 -3.83 9.51
N SER A 378 -37.87 -2.75 10.25
CA SER A 378 -37.11 -1.59 9.73
C SER A 378 -35.68 -1.96 9.22
N GLU A 379 -35.06 -2.97 9.81
CA GLU A 379 -33.70 -3.38 9.45
C GLU A 379 -33.63 -3.93 8.02
N ASP A 380 -34.57 -4.78 7.61
CA ASP A 380 -34.59 -5.36 6.27
C ASP A 380 -34.78 -4.29 5.19
N HIS A 381 -35.65 -3.31 5.47
CA HIS A 381 -35.87 -2.19 4.56
C HIS A 381 -34.62 -1.31 4.38
N LEU A 382 -33.91 -1.00 5.45
CA LEU A 382 -32.66 -0.23 5.41
C LEU A 382 -31.58 -0.99 4.62
N LEU A 383 -31.54 -2.31 4.81
CA LEU A 383 -30.57 -3.20 4.15
C LEU A 383 -30.78 -3.21 2.63
N HIS A 384 -32.02 -3.39 2.15
CA HIS A 384 -32.35 -3.38 0.72
C HIS A 384 -32.10 -2.01 0.08
N SER A 385 -32.44 -0.93 0.77
CA SER A 385 -32.17 0.45 0.31
C SER A 385 -30.66 0.71 0.19
N PHE A 386 -29.87 0.27 1.15
CA PHE A 386 -28.39 0.37 1.11
C PHE A 386 -27.82 -0.47 -0.06
N PHE A 387 -28.39 -1.67 -0.31
CA PHE A 387 -27.99 -2.52 -1.44
C PHE A 387 -28.16 -1.75 -2.75
N LEU A 388 -29.34 -1.17 -2.97
CA LEU A 388 -29.65 -0.38 -4.19
C LEU A 388 -28.75 0.87 -4.28
N PHE A 389 -28.48 1.56 -3.17
CA PHE A 389 -27.56 2.69 -3.12
C PHE A 389 -26.15 2.30 -3.57
N GLN A 390 -25.66 1.14 -3.12
CA GLN A 390 -24.32 0.65 -3.50
C GLN A 390 -24.27 0.27 -5.00
N LEU A 391 -25.33 -0.36 -5.54
CA LEU A 391 -25.46 -0.66 -6.97
C LEU A 391 -25.40 0.64 -7.78
N GLY A 392 -26.20 1.63 -7.39
CA GLY A 392 -26.21 2.96 -8.01
C GLY A 392 -24.86 3.66 -7.93
N SER A 393 -24.15 3.50 -6.81
CA SER A 393 -22.81 4.07 -6.61
C SER A 393 -21.79 3.41 -7.56
N ILE A 394 -21.86 2.11 -7.76
CA ILE A 394 -21.01 1.36 -8.71
C ILE A 394 -21.29 1.86 -10.15
N VAL A 395 -22.55 1.97 -10.54
CA VAL A 395 -22.95 2.45 -11.89
C VAL A 395 -22.43 3.88 -12.11
N ARG A 396 -22.63 4.77 -11.14
CA ARG A 396 -22.15 6.18 -11.21
C ARG A 396 -20.63 6.26 -11.32
N LEU A 397 -19.88 5.43 -10.58
CA LEU A 397 -18.42 5.38 -10.66
C LEU A 397 -17.96 4.96 -12.06
N LEU A 398 -18.61 3.95 -12.63
CA LEU A 398 -18.31 3.46 -14.00
C LEU A 398 -18.64 4.54 -15.03
N THR A 399 -19.81 5.18 -14.94
CA THR A 399 -20.25 6.27 -15.84
C THR A 399 -19.30 7.48 -15.76
N LYS A 400 -18.98 7.93 -14.54
CA LYS A 400 -18.12 9.08 -14.29
C LYS A 400 -16.69 8.85 -14.80
N SER A 401 -16.21 7.61 -14.84
CA SER A 401 -14.87 7.28 -15.33
C SER A 401 -14.65 7.72 -16.80
N ILE A 402 -15.74 7.79 -17.60
CA ILE A 402 -15.70 8.20 -19.00
C ILE A 402 -15.82 9.72 -19.17
N LEU A 403 -16.68 10.35 -18.34
CA LEU A 403 -17.05 11.76 -18.52
C LEU A 403 -15.96 12.77 -18.11
N ILE A 404 -14.99 12.35 -17.29
CA ILE A 404 -13.99 13.26 -16.66
C ILE A 404 -12.91 13.76 -17.66
N ASN A 405 -13.07 13.54 -18.98
CA ASN A 405 -11.97 13.74 -19.92
C ASN A 405 -11.73 15.17 -20.39
N LYS A 406 -12.52 16.18 -19.99
CA LYS A 406 -12.39 17.49 -20.62
C LYS A 406 -11.58 18.57 -19.87
N ASN A 407 -11.40 18.56 -18.55
CA ASN A 407 -10.88 19.74 -17.85
C ASN A 407 -10.03 19.51 -16.57
N THR A 408 -9.39 18.38 -16.38
CA THR A 408 -8.48 18.29 -15.24
C THR A 408 -7.11 18.90 -15.56
N LYS A 409 -6.90 20.14 -15.18
CA LYS A 409 -5.57 20.72 -15.06
C LYS A 409 -4.77 19.81 -14.14
N ILE A 410 -3.77 19.13 -14.69
CA ILE A 410 -2.82 18.36 -13.90
C ILE A 410 -2.16 19.33 -12.93
N HIS A 411 -2.50 19.25 -11.68
CA HIS A 411 -1.80 19.97 -10.62
C HIS A 411 -0.36 19.44 -10.62
N LYS A 412 0.51 20.11 -11.38
CA LYS A 412 1.95 19.87 -11.30
C LYS A 412 2.34 20.13 -9.85
N ARG A 413 2.77 19.09 -9.14
CA ARG A 413 3.38 19.24 -7.83
C ARG A 413 4.50 20.27 -7.95
N LYS A 414 4.27 21.47 -7.46
CA LYS A 414 5.32 22.49 -7.33
C LYS A 414 6.37 21.92 -6.39
N PHE A 415 7.56 21.72 -6.91
CA PHE A 415 8.71 21.28 -6.14
C PHE A 415 9.04 22.43 -5.17
N SER A 416 8.62 22.29 -3.92
CA SER A 416 8.89 23.30 -2.90
C SER A 416 10.23 22.99 -2.23
N PHE A 417 11.23 23.78 -2.53
CA PHE A 417 12.55 23.72 -1.90
C PHE A 417 12.49 23.91 -0.37
N LYS A 418 11.48 24.61 0.13
CA LYS A 418 11.28 24.90 1.57
C LYS A 418 11.15 23.64 2.43
N ASN A 419 10.57 22.56 1.89
CA ASN A 419 10.38 21.31 2.62
C ASN A 419 11.67 20.47 2.74
N TYR A 420 12.71 20.81 1.99
CA TYR A 420 14.00 20.08 2.00
C TYR A 420 14.87 20.43 3.22
N PHE A 421 14.62 21.54 3.86
CA PHE A 421 15.43 22.07 4.97
C PHE A 421 14.77 21.95 6.35
N LYS A 422 13.56 21.37 6.43
CA LYS A 422 12.95 21.11 7.75
C LYS A 422 13.76 20.03 8.47
N PHE A 423 14.30 20.40 9.64
CA PHE A 423 15.03 19.48 10.51
C PHE A 423 14.05 18.47 11.10
N ASP A 424 14.33 17.18 10.93
CA ASP A 424 13.53 16.06 11.44
C ASP A 424 14.29 15.40 12.59
N TRP A 425 13.82 15.62 13.80
CA TRP A 425 14.44 15.11 15.03
C TRP A 425 14.47 13.58 15.05
N SER A 426 13.41 12.93 14.58
CA SER A 426 13.30 11.47 14.50
C SER A 426 14.38 10.86 13.61
N ARG A 427 14.60 11.46 12.43
CA ARG A 427 15.67 11.04 11.50
C ARG A 427 17.06 11.30 12.07
N PHE A 428 17.23 12.38 12.80
CA PHE A 428 18.53 12.71 13.43
C PHE A 428 18.88 11.67 14.49
N ILE A 429 17.94 11.27 15.35
CA ILE A 429 18.14 10.22 16.37
C ILE A 429 18.49 8.89 15.67
N PHE A 430 17.82 8.55 14.57
CA PHE A 430 18.11 7.35 13.78
C PHE A 430 19.54 7.41 13.21
N ALA A 431 19.95 8.55 12.66
CA ALA A 431 21.29 8.75 12.10
C ALA A 431 22.34 8.65 13.21
N LEU A 432 22.08 9.23 14.38
CA LEU A 432 22.97 9.16 15.56
C LEU A 432 23.13 7.70 16.03
N LYS A 433 22.03 6.95 16.12
CA LYS A 433 22.04 5.50 16.41
C LYS A 433 22.95 4.74 15.42
N THR A 434 22.77 5.03 14.14
CA THR A 434 23.55 4.42 13.05
C THR A 434 25.06 4.66 13.25
N ILE A 435 25.45 5.87 13.58
CA ILE A 435 26.85 6.25 13.77
C ILE A 435 27.46 5.53 14.98
N ILE A 436 26.75 5.46 16.08
CA ILE A 436 27.24 4.78 17.29
C ILE A 436 27.49 3.29 16.98
N ILE A 437 26.56 2.66 16.22
CA ILE A 437 26.70 1.25 15.80
C ILE A 437 27.94 1.10 14.89
N ILE A 438 28.12 2.00 13.93
CA ILE A 438 29.26 2.00 13.00
C ILE A 438 30.58 2.27 13.76
N GLY A 439 30.57 3.22 14.72
CA GLY A 439 31.71 3.55 15.54
C GLY A 439 32.18 2.37 16.40
N VAL A 440 31.26 1.60 16.98
CA VAL A 440 31.61 0.35 17.68
C VAL A 440 32.23 -0.66 16.69
N GLY A 441 31.75 -0.70 15.45
CA GLY A 441 32.30 -1.55 14.40
C GLY A 441 33.70 -1.13 13.95
N SER A 442 34.00 0.15 13.92
CA SER A 442 35.30 0.67 13.49
C SER A 442 36.43 0.32 14.48
N ILE A 443 36.13 0.06 15.75
CA ILE A 443 37.07 -0.40 16.78
C ILE A 443 37.82 -1.67 16.31
N PHE A 444 37.14 -2.58 15.60
CA PHE A 444 37.72 -3.82 15.10
C PHE A 444 38.69 -3.62 13.91
N VAL A 445 38.71 -2.40 13.36
CA VAL A 445 39.59 -2.05 12.22
C VAL A 445 40.72 -1.13 12.69
N ILE A 446 40.45 -0.20 13.63
CA ILE A 446 41.39 0.89 14.04
C ILE A 446 42.39 0.42 15.10
N ILE A 447 41.92 -0.36 16.10
CA ILE A 447 42.79 -0.72 17.24
C ILE A 447 43.72 -1.86 16.81
N PRO A 448 45.08 -1.65 16.72
CA PRO A 448 46.00 -2.65 16.16
C PRO A 448 45.97 -3.98 16.91
N ASN A 449 45.84 -3.95 18.23
CA ASN A 449 45.82 -5.15 19.07
C ASN A 449 44.59 -6.02 18.80
N ILE A 450 43.42 -5.39 18.53
CA ILE A 450 42.15 -6.09 18.19
C ILE A 450 42.20 -6.56 16.73
N ALA A 451 42.65 -5.71 15.81
CA ALA A 451 42.80 -6.00 14.40
C ALA A 451 43.73 -7.18 14.12
N LYS A 452 44.82 -7.32 14.92
CA LYS A 452 45.75 -8.48 14.82
C LYS A 452 45.13 -9.78 15.35
N LYS A 453 44.29 -9.72 16.39
CA LYS A 453 43.60 -10.90 16.96
C LYS A 453 42.45 -11.36 16.09
N ILE A 454 41.76 -10.43 15.43
CA ILE A 454 40.61 -10.72 14.56
C ILE A 454 40.99 -10.37 13.12
N GLU A 455 41.62 -11.33 12.46
CA GLU A 455 41.99 -11.18 11.04
C GLU A 455 40.77 -10.74 10.20
N HIS A 456 40.95 -9.75 9.36
CA HIS A 456 39.91 -9.21 8.47
C HIS A 456 38.70 -8.61 9.21
N GLY A 457 38.86 -7.94 10.36
CA GLY A 457 37.81 -7.26 11.15
C GLY A 457 36.93 -6.30 10.35
N GLN A 458 37.38 -5.89 9.18
CA GLN A 458 36.66 -5.07 8.19
C GLN A 458 35.27 -5.62 7.85
N TRP A 459 35.12 -6.94 7.83
CA TRP A 459 33.82 -7.56 7.49
C TRP A 459 32.80 -7.42 8.62
N ILE A 460 33.25 -7.27 9.87
CA ILE A 460 32.38 -6.96 11.02
C ILE A 460 31.75 -5.58 10.79
N LEU A 461 32.57 -4.60 10.42
CA LEU A 461 32.11 -3.22 10.16
C LEU A 461 31.12 -3.19 8.97
N ILE A 462 31.43 -3.89 7.86
CA ILE A 462 30.52 -4.00 6.69
C ILE A 462 29.22 -4.69 7.11
N ALA A 463 29.28 -5.72 7.95
CA ALA A 463 28.07 -6.39 8.45
C ALA A 463 27.19 -5.43 9.25
N LEU A 464 27.79 -4.63 10.14
CA LEU A 464 27.08 -3.63 10.94
C LEU A 464 26.41 -2.56 10.08
N CYS A 465 27.07 -2.06 9.04
CA CYS A 465 26.52 -1.07 8.10
C CYS A 465 25.27 -1.62 7.37
N MET A 466 25.30 -2.89 7.02
CA MET A 466 24.26 -3.52 6.16
C MET A 466 23.10 -4.11 6.98
N THR A 467 23.25 -4.35 8.30
CA THR A 467 22.21 -5.00 9.13
C THR A 467 21.22 -4.01 9.76
N GLN A 468 21.45 -2.73 9.63
CA GLN A 468 20.61 -1.71 10.26
C GLN A 468 19.15 -1.77 9.78
N GLY A 469 18.23 -1.71 10.73
CA GLY A 469 16.79 -1.60 10.51
C GLY A 469 16.23 -0.38 11.21
N ASP A 470 15.14 0.16 10.67
CA ASP A 470 14.49 1.37 11.21
C ASP A 470 13.87 1.10 12.60
N THR A 471 13.46 -0.14 12.86
CA THR A 471 12.89 -0.59 14.14
C THR A 471 13.70 -1.79 14.69
N VAL A 472 13.53 -2.10 15.97
CA VAL A 472 14.14 -3.27 16.61
C VAL A 472 13.69 -4.55 15.88
N GLY A 473 12.37 -4.73 15.64
CA GLY A 473 11.81 -5.87 14.91
C GLY A 473 12.30 -5.95 13.44
N GLY A 474 12.45 -4.80 12.79
CA GLY A 474 13.02 -4.69 11.45
C GLY A 474 14.50 -5.09 11.41
N ALA A 475 15.27 -4.70 12.42
CA ALA A 475 16.68 -5.10 12.58
C ALA A 475 16.79 -6.62 12.77
N PHE A 476 15.99 -7.20 13.67
CA PHE A 476 15.93 -8.66 13.91
C PHE A 476 15.59 -9.42 12.63
N THR A 477 14.61 -8.95 11.87
CA THR A 477 14.24 -9.54 10.57
C THR A 477 15.43 -9.50 9.60
N THR A 478 16.10 -8.36 9.49
CA THR A 478 17.27 -8.15 8.61
C THR A 478 18.43 -9.06 9.03
N ILE A 479 18.70 -9.13 10.34
CA ILE A 479 19.73 -10.00 10.95
C ILE A 479 19.49 -11.47 10.60
N LYS A 480 18.28 -11.98 10.86
CA LYS A 480 17.87 -13.34 10.55
C LYS A 480 18.08 -13.65 9.05
N MET A 481 17.58 -12.78 8.18
CA MET A 481 17.70 -12.94 6.73
C MET A 481 19.17 -12.93 6.27
N ARG A 482 19.99 -12.08 6.87
CA ARG A 482 21.42 -11.96 6.54
C ARG A 482 22.19 -13.20 6.98
N LEU A 483 21.95 -13.71 8.19
CA LEU A 483 22.59 -14.94 8.70
C LEU A 483 22.33 -16.11 7.76
N ILE A 484 21.05 -16.36 7.43
CA ILE A 484 20.63 -17.42 6.51
C ILE A 484 21.29 -17.25 5.14
N GLY A 485 21.26 -16.03 4.59
CA GLY A 485 21.84 -15.71 3.28
C GLY A 485 23.36 -15.92 3.25
N THR A 486 24.07 -15.52 4.31
CA THR A 486 25.52 -15.69 4.41
C THR A 486 25.89 -17.19 4.50
N LEU A 487 25.16 -17.97 5.31
CA LEU A 487 25.41 -19.41 5.44
C LEU A 487 25.26 -20.14 4.10
N PHE A 488 24.12 -19.95 3.41
CA PHE A 488 23.89 -20.58 2.11
C PHE A 488 24.89 -20.11 1.04
N GLY A 489 25.20 -18.81 1.03
CA GLY A 489 26.19 -18.25 0.10
C GLY A 489 27.60 -18.77 0.37
N ALA A 490 28.01 -18.93 1.63
CA ALA A 490 29.31 -19.46 2.04
C ALA A 490 29.44 -20.96 1.70
N MET A 491 28.39 -21.74 1.91
CA MET A 491 28.33 -23.15 1.49
C MET A 491 28.56 -23.29 -0.01
N TRP A 492 27.84 -22.50 -0.82
CA TRP A 492 28.01 -22.53 -2.28
C TRP A 492 29.39 -22.02 -2.71
N ALA A 493 29.95 -21.03 -2.03
CA ALA A 493 31.29 -20.52 -2.27
C ALA A 493 32.34 -21.64 -2.10
N TYR A 494 32.16 -22.45 -1.05
CA TYR A 494 33.05 -23.60 -0.76
C TYR A 494 32.92 -24.70 -1.82
N VAL A 495 31.66 -25.04 -2.22
CA VAL A 495 31.42 -26.01 -3.32
C VAL A 495 32.08 -25.54 -4.63
N THR A 496 31.97 -24.25 -4.93
CA THR A 496 32.60 -23.63 -6.12
C THR A 496 34.09 -23.76 -6.05
N TYR A 497 34.70 -23.50 -4.89
CA TYR A 497 36.14 -23.64 -4.69
C TYR A 497 36.64 -25.09 -4.90
N LEU A 498 35.95 -26.07 -4.31
CA LEU A 498 36.26 -27.50 -4.46
C LEU A 498 36.21 -27.94 -5.92
N SER A 499 35.30 -27.36 -6.72
CA SER A 499 35.11 -27.73 -8.13
C SER A 499 36.04 -26.98 -9.10
N ALA A 500 36.35 -25.72 -8.80
CA ALA A 500 37.03 -24.81 -9.71
C ALA A 500 38.51 -24.51 -9.28
N GLY A 501 38.82 -24.70 -8.00
CA GLY A 501 40.11 -24.32 -7.43
C GLY A 501 40.35 -22.81 -7.55
N ASN A 502 41.48 -22.43 -8.11
CA ASN A 502 41.85 -21.03 -8.34
C ASN A 502 41.63 -20.58 -9.81
N ASP A 503 40.97 -21.43 -10.64
CA ASP A 503 40.68 -21.11 -12.02
C ASP A 503 39.49 -20.13 -12.08
N LEU A 504 39.76 -18.94 -12.56
CA LEU A 504 38.79 -17.84 -12.70
C LEU A 504 37.60 -18.23 -13.59
N PHE A 505 37.85 -18.83 -14.75
CA PHE A 505 36.81 -19.16 -15.72
C PHE A 505 35.87 -20.24 -15.19
N ARG A 506 36.43 -21.30 -14.59
CA ARG A 506 35.63 -22.35 -13.93
C ARG A 506 34.81 -21.80 -12.76
N THR A 507 35.38 -20.88 -11.97
CA THR A 507 34.71 -20.20 -10.86
C THR A 507 33.47 -19.44 -11.36
N ILE A 508 33.58 -18.65 -12.44
CA ILE A 508 32.47 -17.89 -13.03
C ILE A 508 31.37 -18.85 -13.50
N ILE A 509 31.73 -19.94 -14.19
CA ILE A 509 30.76 -20.94 -14.69
C ILE A 509 30.02 -21.60 -13.52
N MET A 510 30.71 -21.98 -12.45
CA MET A 510 30.13 -22.64 -11.27
C MET A 510 29.22 -21.69 -10.47
N LEU A 511 29.44 -20.38 -10.58
CA LEU A 511 28.55 -19.39 -9.93
C LEU A 511 27.25 -19.14 -10.73
N CYS A 512 27.19 -19.42 -12.04
CA CYS A 512 26.03 -19.16 -12.88
C CYS A 512 24.76 -19.92 -12.42
N PRO A 513 24.78 -21.24 -12.12
CA PRO A 513 23.62 -21.95 -11.60
C PRO A 513 23.11 -21.36 -10.28
N TRP A 514 24.03 -20.91 -9.41
CA TRP A 514 23.68 -20.26 -8.15
C TRP A 514 22.98 -18.92 -8.37
N MET A 515 23.50 -18.13 -9.32
CA MET A 515 22.88 -16.84 -9.69
C MET A 515 21.50 -17.04 -10.29
N PHE A 516 21.30 -18.13 -11.05
CA PHE A 516 19.98 -18.52 -11.58
C PHE A 516 19.00 -18.82 -10.43
N PHE A 517 19.41 -19.68 -9.50
CA PHE A 517 18.60 -20.03 -8.31
C PHE A 517 18.29 -18.80 -7.48
N CYS A 518 19.30 -17.96 -7.22
CA CYS A 518 19.13 -16.70 -6.48
C CYS A 518 18.17 -15.74 -7.21
N GLY A 519 18.28 -15.63 -8.53
CA GLY A 519 17.38 -14.81 -9.35
C GLY A 519 15.93 -15.25 -9.21
N TYR A 520 15.68 -16.57 -9.25
CA TYR A 520 14.35 -17.15 -9.11
C TYR A 520 13.74 -16.83 -7.74
N MET A 521 14.51 -17.00 -6.68
CA MET A 521 14.03 -16.80 -5.30
C MET A 521 13.94 -15.33 -4.89
N LYS A 522 14.66 -14.42 -5.55
CA LYS A 522 14.72 -12.98 -5.21
C LYS A 522 13.36 -12.30 -5.34
N LEU A 523 12.49 -12.77 -6.24
CA LEU A 523 11.15 -12.21 -6.46
C LEU A 523 10.14 -12.57 -5.37
N TYR A 524 10.45 -13.52 -4.48
CA TYR A 524 9.62 -13.80 -3.31
C TYR A 524 9.90 -12.76 -2.23
N PRO A 525 8.88 -11.96 -1.79
CA PRO A 525 9.11 -10.87 -0.83
C PRO A 525 9.73 -11.32 0.49
N GLN A 526 9.45 -12.57 0.90
CA GLN A 526 9.98 -13.14 2.15
C GLN A 526 11.48 -13.44 2.07
N TRP A 527 12.01 -13.77 0.89
CA TRP A 527 13.38 -14.23 0.69
C TRP A 527 14.28 -13.22 -0.04
N GLY A 528 13.72 -12.15 -0.58
CA GLY A 528 14.43 -11.20 -1.44
C GLY A 528 15.77 -10.70 -0.89
N TYR A 529 15.81 -10.27 0.37
CA TYR A 529 17.03 -9.79 1.03
C TYR A 529 18.00 -10.95 1.32
N THR A 530 17.50 -12.07 1.85
CA THR A 530 18.28 -13.30 2.14
C THR A 530 19.05 -13.75 0.88
N VAL A 531 18.34 -13.84 -0.22
CA VAL A 531 18.87 -14.32 -1.50
C VAL A 531 19.86 -13.31 -2.12
N THR A 532 19.63 -12.02 -1.92
CA THR A 532 20.60 -10.98 -2.38
C THR A 532 21.95 -11.15 -1.65
N ILE A 533 21.92 -11.42 -0.34
CA ILE A 533 23.13 -11.70 0.45
C ILE A 533 23.75 -13.05 0.03
N ALA A 534 22.92 -14.07 -0.21
CA ALA A 534 23.37 -15.40 -0.66
C ALA A 534 24.05 -15.34 -2.04
N ALA A 535 23.60 -14.44 -2.93
CA ALA A 535 24.25 -14.21 -4.24
C ALA A 535 25.55 -13.43 -4.09
N LEU A 536 25.60 -12.44 -3.20
CA LEU A 536 26.78 -11.58 -3.00
C LEU A 536 27.94 -12.32 -2.30
N THR A 537 27.65 -13.21 -1.35
CA THR A 537 28.66 -13.88 -0.52
C THR A 537 29.67 -14.69 -1.36
N PRO A 538 29.28 -15.56 -2.31
CA PRO A 538 30.26 -16.30 -3.10
C PRO A 538 31.02 -15.40 -4.09
N ILE A 539 30.49 -14.28 -4.54
CA ILE A 539 31.22 -13.27 -5.33
C ILE A 539 32.39 -12.75 -4.49
N ILE A 540 32.12 -12.35 -3.24
CA ILE A 540 33.13 -11.79 -2.32
C ILE A 540 34.17 -12.88 -1.97
N VAL A 541 33.73 -14.09 -1.65
CA VAL A 541 34.62 -15.18 -1.20
C VAL A 541 35.51 -15.65 -2.31
N ASN A 542 34.96 -15.97 -3.48
CA ASN A 542 35.74 -16.57 -4.58
C ASN A 542 36.48 -15.55 -5.44
N LEU A 543 35.77 -14.50 -5.92
CA LEU A 543 36.38 -13.49 -6.80
C LEU A 543 37.19 -12.45 -6.01
N GLY A 544 36.77 -12.10 -4.79
CA GLY A 544 37.48 -11.16 -3.92
C GLY A 544 38.74 -11.74 -3.30
N ARG A 545 38.84 -13.06 -3.17
CA ARG A 545 40.05 -13.77 -2.70
C ARG A 545 41.13 -13.93 -3.75
N LEU A 546 40.76 -14.03 -5.02
CA LEU A 546 41.70 -14.41 -6.11
C LEU A 546 43.00 -13.59 -6.12
N PRO A 547 43.03 -12.28 -5.82
CA PRO A 547 44.26 -11.51 -5.71
C PRO A 547 45.20 -11.96 -4.56
N PHE A 548 44.68 -12.69 -3.56
CA PHE A 548 45.39 -13.12 -2.36
C PHE A 548 45.36 -14.65 -2.19
N ALA A 549 45.16 -15.38 -3.29
CA ALA A 549 44.93 -16.84 -3.29
C ALA A 549 46.11 -17.62 -2.66
N ASP A 550 47.32 -17.12 -2.81
CA ASP A 550 48.56 -17.75 -2.29
C ASP A 550 48.73 -17.56 -0.77
N LEU A 551 48.06 -16.57 -0.18
CA LEU A 551 48.24 -16.21 1.24
C LEU A 551 47.20 -16.87 2.16
N LEU A 552 46.02 -17.17 1.64
CA LEU A 552 44.90 -17.70 2.46
C LEU A 552 44.16 -18.83 1.73
N PRO A 553 44.19 -20.06 2.27
CA PRO A 553 43.35 -21.13 1.74
C PRO A 553 41.88 -20.79 1.84
N ALA A 554 41.10 -21.21 0.85
CA ALA A 554 39.70 -20.85 0.72
C ALA A 554 38.82 -21.30 1.94
N GLU A 555 39.22 -22.43 2.53
CA GLU A 555 38.53 -22.97 3.72
C GLU A 555 38.52 -21.96 4.88
N ASN A 556 39.71 -21.45 5.19
CA ASN A 556 39.92 -20.46 6.27
C ASN A 556 39.17 -19.17 5.95
N TYR A 557 39.18 -18.73 4.69
CA TYR A 557 38.55 -17.51 4.26
C TYR A 557 37.01 -17.61 4.38
N VAL A 558 36.40 -18.74 4.02
CA VAL A 558 34.96 -19.01 4.16
C VAL A 558 34.57 -19.03 5.65
N LEU A 559 35.35 -19.72 6.46
CA LEU A 559 35.09 -19.84 7.90
C LEU A 559 35.19 -18.48 8.59
N LEU A 560 36.25 -17.74 8.32
CA LEU A 560 36.46 -16.36 8.80
C LEU A 560 35.26 -15.47 8.43
N ARG A 561 34.78 -15.55 7.20
CA ARG A 561 33.63 -14.80 6.69
C ARG A 561 32.36 -15.07 7.49
N ILE A 562 32.09 -16.33 7.81
CA ILE A 562 30.94 -16.73 8.64
C ILE A 562 31.13 -16.18 10.07
N GLN A 563 32.29 -16.39 10.66
CA GLN A 563 32.64 -16.00 12.03
C GLN A 563 32.46 -14.46 12.22
N GLN A 564 33.04 -13.68 11.33
CA GLN A 564 32.99 -12.20 11.39
C GLN A 564 31.56 -11.69 11.19
N ASN A 565 30.80 -12.33 10.29
CA ASN A 565 29.40 -11.96 10.07
C ASN A 565 28.56 -12.26 11.33
N VAL A 566 28.79 -13.39 12.01
CA VAL A 566 28.13 -13.76 13.28
C VAL A 566 28.49 -12.74 14.38
N ILE A 567 29.76 -12.37 14.50
CA ILE A 567 30.23 -11.34 15.49
C ILE A 567 29.52 -9.99 15.18
N GLY A 568 29.54 -9.54 13.94
CA GLY A 568 28.88 -8.30 13.52
C GLY A 568 27.38 -8.31 13.79
N ILE A 569 26.72 -9.43 13.50
CA ILE A 569 25.29 -9.62 13.75
C ILE A 569 24.99 -9.58 15.27
N SER A 570 25.81 -10.24 16.08
CA SER A 570 25.64 -10.26 17.55
C SER A 570 25.77 -8.85 18.15
N ILE A 571 26.77 -8.09 17.70
CA ILE A 571 26.96 -6.69 18.09
C ILE A 571 25.76 -5.84 17.65
N ALA A 572 25.31 -5.99 16.40
CA ALA A 572 24.15 -5.26 15.86
C ALA A 572 22.89 -5.51 16.67
N LEU A 573 22.68 -6.77 17.09
CA LEU A 573 21.52 -7.21 17.87
C LEU A 573 21.51 -6.56 19.26
N VAL A 574 22.66 -6.57 19.96
CA VAL A 574 22.80 -5.98 21.30
C VAL A 574 22.62 -4.45 21.22
N LEU A 575 23.30 -3.80 20.28
CA LEU A 575 23.23 -2.35 20.11
C LEU A 575 21.84 -1.87 19.64
N ALA A 576 21.12 -2.66 18.84
CA ALA A 576 19.75 -2.33 18.40
C ALA A 576 18.78 -2.22 19.59
N ILE A 577 19.02 -2.99 20.67
CA ILE A 577 18.18 -2.99 21.87
C ILE A 577 18.62 -1.88 22.87
N ILE A 578 19.94 -1.64 22.99
CA ILE A 578 20.48 -0.71 23.99
C ILE A 578 20.40 0.74 23.50
N ILE A 579 20.78 1.02 22.23
CA ILE A 579 20.94 2.39 21.73
C ILE A 579 19.64 2.86 21.07
N PHE A 580 18.96 3.78 21.72
CA PHE A 580 17.72 4.42 21.23
C PHE A 580 16.76 3.38 20.61
N PRO A 581 16.27 2.39 21.39
CA PRO A 581 15.42 1.36 20.81
C PRO A 581 14.10 1.95 20.31
N LEU A 582 13.81 1.72 19.03
CA LEU A 582 12.55 2.11 18.39
C LEU A 582 11.75 0.83 18.13
N PHE A 583 10.76 0.55 18.97
CA PHE A 583 9.95 -0.65 18.87
C PHE A 583 8.89 -0.48 17.79
N ALA A 584 8.70 -1.51 16.98
CA ALA A 584 7.65 -1.54 15.94
C ALA A 584 6.25 -1.51 16.57
N ILE A 585 6.08 -2.05 17.77
CA ILE A 585 4.83 -1.99 18.52
C ILE A 585 4.45 -0.53 18.86
N ASP A 586 5.41 0.32 19.21
CA ASP A 586 5.16 1.73 19.55
C ASP A 586 4.76 2.52 18.29
N LEU A 587 5.47 2.29 17.18
CA LEU A 587 5.13 2.88 15.89
C LEU A 587 3.76 2.41 15.40
N LEU A 588 3.41 1.14 15.65
CA LEU A 588 2.11 0.58 15.34
C LEU A 588 1.01 1.30 16.13
N LYS A 589 1.20 1.50 17.43
CA LYS A 589 0.25 2.24 18.28
C LYS A 589 0.10 3.70 17.85
N GLU A 590 1.21 4.36 17.52
CA GLU A 590 1.23 5.73 17.01
C GLU A 590 0.48 5.83 15.68
N ASN A 591 0.65 4.83 14.81
CA ASN A 591 -0.04 4.76 13.52
C ASN A 591 -1.54 4.49 13.69
N ILE A 592 -1.94 3.65 14.66
CA ILE A 592 -3.35 3.43 15.03
C ILE A 592 -3.96 4.74 15.55
N HIS A 593 -3.25 5.43 16.45
CA HIS A 593 -3.65 6.76 16.95
C HIS A 593 -3.92 7.74 15.79
N THR A 594 -2.99 7.85 14.86
CA THR A 594 -3.12 8.71 13.66
C THR A 594 -4.32 8.29 12.80
N THR A 595 -4.59 6.98 12.67
CA THR A 595 -5.73 6.46 11.90
C THR A 595 -7.07 6.81 12.58
N LEU A 596 -7.13 6.72 13.90
CA LEU A 596 -8.32 7.11 14.68
C LEU A 596 -8.57 8.61 14.60
N GLU A 597 -7.52 9.44 14.66
CA GLU A 597 -7.61 10.90 14.45
C GLU A 597 -8.15 11.21 13.05
N LEU A 598 -7.73 10.46 12.04
CA LEU A 598 -8.24 10.61 10.67
C LEU A 598 -9.74 10.22 10.61
N CYS A 599 -10.17 9.19 11.34
CA CYS A 599 -11.59 8.83 11.47
C CYS A 599 -12.38 9.95 12.16
N ARG A 600 -11.83 10.54 13.21
CA ARG A 600 -12.40 11.68 13.93
C ARG A 600 -12.63 12.88 12.99
N ASN A 601 -11.61 13.23 12.20
CA ASN A 601 -11.71 14.32 11.22
C ASN A 601 -12.77 14.03 10.14
N ASN A 602 -12.97 12.74 9.80
CA ASN A 602 -14.06 12.33 8.89
C ASN A 602 -15.44 12.54 9.52
N VAL A 603 -15.61 12.27 10.81
CA VAL A 603 -16.87 12.49 11.53
C VAL A 603 -17.20 14.00 11.56
N GLU A 604 -16.20 14.84 11.83
CA GLU A 604 -16.36 16.31 11.79
C GLU A 604 -16.81 16.78 10.40
N SER A 605 -16.21 16.21 9.35
CA SER A 605 -16.60 16.55 7.96
C SER A 605 -18.03 16.12 7.62
N ILE A 606 -18.57 15.06 8.25
CA ILE A 606 -19.97 14.63 8.09
C ILE A 606 -20.93 15.73 8.55
N VAL A 607 -20.71 16.29 9.75
CA VAL A 607 -21.55 17.39 10.30
C VAL A 607 -21.48 18.61 9.38
N HIS A 608 -20.29 18.97 8.95
CA HIS A 608 -20.08 20.12 8.05
C HIS A 608 -20.80 19.94 6.71
N ILE A 609 -20.73 18.76 6.11
CA ILE A 609 -21.43 18.42 4.85
C ILE A 609 -22.94 18.46 5.09
N TYR A 610 -23.41 17.90 6.20
CA TYR A 610 -24.83 17.89 6.59
C TYR A 610 -25.38 19.31 6.68
N ASN A 611 -24.69 20.19 7.41
CA ASN A 611 -25.07 21.61 7.56
C ASN A 611 -25.19 22.31 6.20
N LYS A 612 -24.21 22.07 5.32
CA LYS A 612 -24.20 22.66 3.99
C LYS A 612 -25.32 22.12 3.09
N VAL A 613 -25.66 20.84 3.21
CA VAL A 613 -26.74 20.21 2.44
C VAL A 613 -28.11 20.74 2.88
N PHE A 614 -28.34 20.94 4.18
CA PHE A 614 -29.60 21.32 4.75
C PHE A 614 -29.69 22.82 5.12
N HIS A 615 -28.68 23.60 4.76
CA HIS A 615 -28.62 25.07 4.95
C HIS A 615 -28.76 25.56 6.39
N HIS A 616 -28.27 24.78 7.34
CA HIS A 616 -28.15 25.24 8.73
C HIS A 616 -26.93 26.16 8.86
N GLU A 617 -27.14 27.41 9.24
CA GLU A 617 -26.05 28.37 9.50
C GLU A 617 -25.45 28.07 10.87
N ASP A 618 -24.21 27.57 10.86
CA ASP A 618 -23.44 27.38 12.09
C ASP A 618 -22.56 28.62 12.33
N ASN A 619 -22.79 29.31 13.42
CA ASN A 619 -22.01 30.46 13.88
C ASN A 619 -20.66 30.04 14.53
N GLN A 620 -20.29 28.77 14.46
CA GLN A 620 -19.01 28.29 15.01
C GLN A 620 -17.90 28.32 13.94
N GLU A 621 -16.71 28.77 14.35
CA GLU A 621 -15.49 28.73 13.55
C GLU A 621 -15.17 27.27 13.21
N ASN A 622 -15.44 26.89 11.97
CA ASN A 622 -15.13 25.55 11.47
C ASN A 622 -13.65 25.49 11.05
N LEU A 623 -12.95 24.47 11.54
CA LEU A 623 -11.55 24.20 11.23
C LEU A 623 -11.28 23.96 9.73
N ILE A 624 -12.30 23.58 8.98
CA ILE A 624 -12.19 23.25 7.55
C ILE A 624 -13.26 24.01 6.77
N ASP A 625 -12.83 24.97 5.97
CA ASP A 625 -13.72 25.72 5.09
C ASP A 625 -13.72 25.07 3.69
N PHE A 626 -14.88 24.55 3.30
CA PHE A 626 -15.12 24.01 1.96
C PHE A 626 -15.94 24.99 1.14
N SER A 627 -15.29 25.66 0.21
CA SER A 627 -15.97 26.62 -0.66
C SER A 627 -16.85 25.93 -1.72
N THR A 628 -16.41 24.76 -2.22
CA THR A 628 -17.11 24.05 -3.30
C THR A 628 -17.30 22.56 -3.01
N LEU A 629 -18.26 21.94 -3.72
CA LEU A 629 -18.52 20.51 -3.71
C LEU A 629 -17.27 19.68 -4.15
N ASP A 630 -16.50 20.23 -5.09
CA ASP A 630 -15.29 19.57 -5.60
C ASP A 630 -14.17 19.57 -4.55
N ASP A 631 -14.11 20.58 -3.68
CA ASP A 631 -13.18 20.61 -2.53
C ASP A 631 -13.50 19.49 -1.55
N ILE A 632 -14.78 19.27 -1.25
CA ILE A 632 -15.24 18.17 -0.38
C ILE A 632 -14.84 16.82 -1.00
N LYS A 633 -15.12 16.61 -2.29
CA LYS A 633 -14.74 15.38 -3.01
C LYS A 633 -13.23 15.15 -2.99
N TYR A 634 -12.45 16.21 -3.23
CA TYR A 634 -10.99 16.15 -3.20
C TYR A 634 -10.50 15.76 -1.79
N TYR A 635 -11.07 16.36 -0.76
CA TYR A 635 -10.76 16.10 0.65
C TYR A 635 -11.00 14.63 1.00
N ILE A 636 -12.21 14.10 0.69
CA ILE A 636 -12.59 12.70 0.95
C ILE A 636 -11.62 11.73 0.25
N ASN A 637 -11.26 12.01 -1.01
CA ASN A 637 -10.33 11.17 -1.79
C ASN A 637 -8.91 11.22 -1.21
N ASN A 638 -8.46 12.39 -0.76
CA ASN A 638 -7.14 12.56 -0.14
C ASN A 638 -7.06 11.82 1.19
N GLN A 639 -8.10 11.91 2.01
CA GLN A 639 -8.20 11.16 3.27
C GLN A 639 -8.17 9.64 3.02
N ARG A 640 -8.89 9.17 2.00
CA ARG A 640 -8.90 7.75 1.59
C ARG A 640 -7.48 7.25 1.27
N ARG A 641 -6.72 8.02 0.47
CA ARG A 641 -5.33 7.67 0.12
C ARG A 641 -4.44 7.62 1.37
N THR A 642 -4.57 8.60 2.25
CA THR A 642 -3.83 8.66 3.52
C THR A 642 -4.16 7.45 4.39
N PHE A 643 -5.44 7.12 4.53
CA PHE A 643 -5.93 5.96 5.27
C PHE A 643 -5.32 4.66 4.75
N HIS A 644 -5.36 4.43 3.42
CA HIS A 644 -4.79 3.22 2.82
C HIS A 644 -3.27 3.10 3.06
N LYS A 645 -2.56 4.22 3.03
CA LYS A 645 -1.12 4.27 3.34
C LYS A 645 -0.86 3.88 4.80
N LEU A 646 -1.64 4.43 5.74
CA LEU A 646 -1.53 4.11 7.18
C LEU A 646 -1.80 2.62 7.43
N ILE A 647 -2.87 2.07 6.86
CA ILE A 647 -3.23 0.63 6.99
C ILE A 647 -2.12 -0.27 6.41
N SER A 648 -1.54 0.10 5.28
CA SER A 648 -0.41 -0.65 4.68
C SER A 648 0.80 -0.66 5.63
N THR A 649 1.11 0.48 6.23
CA THR A 649 2.19 0.62 7.22
C THR A 649 1.90 -0.22 8.47
N GLN A 650 0.66 -0.20 8.99
CA GLN A 650 0.24 -1.01 10.14
C GLN A 650 0.47 -2.51 9.89
N ARG A 651 0.11 -3.00 8.70
CA ARG A 651 0.30 -4.43 8.34
C ARG A 651 1.77 -4.83 8.37
N THR A 652 2.66 -3.97 7.89
CA THR A 652 4.12 -4.17 7.92
C THR A 652 4.63 -4.16 9.38
N LEU A 653 4.18 -3.19 10.16
CA LEU A 653 4.56 -3.04 11.58
C LEU A 653 4.07 -4.21 12.44
N VAL A 654 2.89 -4.77 12.17
CA VAL A 654 2.38 -5.98 12.84
C VAL A 654 3.35 -7.16 12.60
N GLY A 655 3.88 -7.27 11.38
CA GLY A 655 4.89 -8.28 11.05
C GLY A 655 6.18 -8.10 11.83
N TYR A 656 6.68 -6.87 11.94
CA TYR A 656 7.91 -6.57 12.70
C TYR A 656 7.69 -6.73 14.21
N ALA A 657 6.56 -6.25 14.74
CA ALA A 657 6.22 -6.36 16.17
C ALA A 657 6.10 -7.82 16.64
N SER A 658 5.69 -8.74 15.73
CA SER A 658 5.59 -10.17 16.07
C SER A 658 6.96 -10.84 16.27
N ILE A 659 8.05 -10.24 15.83
CA ILE A 659 9.42 -10.76 15.91
C ILE A 659 10.21 -10.07 17.04
N GLU A 660 9.67 -8.99 17.60
CA GLU A 660 10.33 -8.25 18.67
C GLU A 660 10.46 -9.11 19.93
N PRO A 661 11.63 -9.09 20.59
CA PRO A 661 11.83 -9.90 21.79
C PRO A 661 10.92 -9.40 22.91
N SER A 662 10.14 -10.31 23.48
CA SER A 662 9.38 -10.07 24.72
C SER A 662 10.32 -10.26 25.90
N CYS A 663 11.18 -9.29 26.16
CA CYS A 663 12.04 -9.30 27.33
C CYS A 663 11.20 -9.10 28.59
N TRP A 664 11.63 -9.63 29.73
CA TRP A 664 10.91 -9.60 31.01
C TRP A 664 10.56 -8.19 31.49
N TRP A 665 11.33 -7.18 31.08
CA TRP A 665 11.07 -5.78 31.41
C TRP A 665 10.11 -5.10 30.41
N LEU A 666 9.86 -5.76 29.26
CA LEU A 666 8.97 -5.32 28.19
C LEU A 666 7.80 -6.30 28.12
N ASN A 667 6.95 -6.32 29.13
CA ASN A 667 5.81 -7.24 29.18
C ASN A 667 4.80 -6.92 28.06
N ASN A 668 5.24 -7.12 26.84
CA ASN A 668 4.46 -6.91 25.61
C ASN A 668 3.74 -8.20 25.28
N GLY A 669 2.57 -8.40 25.85
CA GLY A 669 1.66 -9.47 25.45
C GLY A 669 1.13 -9.20 24.03
N PHE A 670 2.04 -9.14 23.04
CA PHE A 670 1.68 -8.82 21.65
C PHE A 670 0.96 -10.01 21.02
N SER A 671 -0.32 -9.82 20.71
CA SER A 671 -1.12 -10.82 20.00
C SER A 671 -1.28 -10.40 18.54
N THR A 672 -0.59 -11.07 17.64
CA THR A 672 -0.64 -10.83 16.18
C THR A 672 -2.07 -10.95 15.65
N SER A 673 -2.85 -11.91 16.15
CA SER A 673 -4.24 -12.12 15.70
C SER A 673 -5.13 -10.92 16.09
N ARG A 674 -5.04 -10.46 17.35
CA ARG A 674 -5.82 -9.32 17.84
C ARG A 674 -5.53 -8.04 17.04
N TYR A 675 -4.24 -7.76 16.78
CA TYR A 675 -3.87 -6.57 15.99
C TYR A 675 -4.30 -6.68 14.52
N LYS A 676 -4.30 -7.88 13.93
CA LYS A 676 -4.85 -8.10 12.58
C LYS A 676 -6.36 -7.85 12.55
N THR A 677 -7.09 -8.31 13.58
CA THR A 677 -8.53 -8.04 13.74
C THR A 677 -8.77 -6.53 13.88
N LEU A 678 -8.00 -5.85 14.73
CA LEU A 678 -8.09 -4.40 14.95
C LEU A 678 -7.86 -3.61 13.64
N VAL A 679 -6.88 -4.02 12.83
CA VAL A 679 -6.64 -3.42 11.51
C VAL A 679 -7.86 -3.61 10.60
N GLN A 680 -8.50 -4.77 10.64
CA GLN A 680 -9.72 -5.03 9.86
C GLN A 680 -10.90 -4.18 10.36
N GLN A 681 -11.07 -4.05 11.66
CA GLN A 681 -12.12 -3.21 12.27
C GLN A 681 -11.95 -1.73 11.87
N GLN A 682 -10.72 -1.22 11.89
CA GLN A 682 -10.42 0.15 11.40
C GLN A 682 -10.85 0.34 9.94
N ILE A 683 -10.62 -0.67 9.09
CA ILE A 683 -11.03 -0.64 7.67
C ILE A 683 -12.55 -0.58 7.57
N ASP A 684 -13.26 -1.35 8.38
CA ASP A 684 -14.73 -1.42 8.36
C ASP A 684 -15.35 -0.12 8.89
N ILE A 685 -14.80 0.46 9.96
CA ILE A 685 -15.20 1.79 10.51
C ILE A 685 -15.02 2.86 9.42
N TYR A 686 -13.82 2.94 8.83
CA TYR A 686 -13.52 3.94 7.80
C TYR A 686 -14.45 3.78 6.59
N ARG A 687 -14.76 2.54 6.20
CA ARG A 687 -15.68 2.22 5.11
C ARG A 687 -17.09 2.81 5.38
N MET A 688 -17.59 2.63 6.60
CA MET A 688 -18.91 3.16 6.97
C MET A 688 -18.94 4.69 6.97
N LEU A 689 -17.92 5.33 7.54
CA LEU A 689 -17.75 6.80 7.51
C LEU A 689 -17.67 7.31 6.06
N TYR A 690 -16.98 6.61 5.20
CA TYR A 690 -16.90 6.94 3.77
C TYR A 690 -18.28 6.87 3.10
N HIS A 691 -19.10 5.87 3.42
CA HIS A 691 -20.45 5.72 2.86
C HIS A 691 -21.41 6.78 3.39
N ILE A 692 -21.31 7.20 4.64
CA ILE A 692 -22.10 8.33 5.20
C ILE A 692 -21.79 9.59 4.39
N ASN A 693 -20.51 9.90 4.20
CA ASN A 693 -20.06 11.06 3.40
C ASN A 693 -20.57 10.96 1.95
N LEU A 694 -20.51 9.78 1.34
CA LEU A 694 -20.97 9.55 -0.03
C LEU A 694 -22.48 9.73 -0.16
N SER A 695 -23.25 9.28 0.85
CA SER A 695 -24.71 9.46 0.91
C SER A 695 -25.08 10.94 0.99
N LEU A 696 -24.45 11.70 1.86
CA LEU A 696 -24.65 13.15 2.02
C LEU A 696 -24.29 13.90 0.72
N LEU A 697 -23.17 13.54 0.08
CA LEU A 697 -22.79 14.13 -1.21
C LEU A 697 -23.85 13.84 -2.28
N ARG A 698 -24.45 12.65 -2.27
CA ARG A 698 -25.51 12.29 -3.22
C ARG A 698 -26.78 13.11 -2.98
N ILE A 699 -27.17 13.31 -1.73
CA ILE A 699 -28.30 14.18 -1.37
C ILE A 699 -28.06 15.58 -1.94
N ASN A 700 -26.88 16.15 -1.72
CA ASN A 700 -26.49 17.47 -2.23
C ASN A 700 -26.49 17.53 -3.77
N GLU A 701 -25.98 16.49 -4.45
CA GLU A 701 -26.00 16.41 -5.92
C GLU A 701 -27.43 16.44 -6.46
N CYS A 702 -28.35 15.72 -5.82
CA CYS A 702 -29.76 15.68 -6.21
C CYS A 702 -30.48 17.01 -5.89
N SER A 703 -30.21 17.65 -4.75
CA SER A 703 -30.86 18.89 -4.32
C SER A 703 -30.47 20.11 -5.17
N ASN A 704 -29.31 20.07 -5.80
CA ASN A 704 -28.80 21.19 -6.60
C ASN A 704 -29.23 21.16 -8.09
N MET A 705 -29.95 20.09 -8.52
CA MET A 705 -30.29 19.96 -9.95
C MET A 705 -31.52 20.78 -10.40
N ASP A 706 -32.53 21.02 -9.52
CA ASP A 706 -33.76 21.73 -9.90
C ASP A 706 -34.32 22.54 -8.72
N LYS A 707 -34.24 23.88 -8.77
CA LYS A 707 -34.68 24.77 -7.70
C LYS A 707 -36.19 24.66 -7.38
N LYS A 708 -37.05 24.44 -8.37
CA LYS A 708 -38.48 24.28 -8.21
C LYS A 708 -38.86 22.95 -7.52
N GLN A 709 -38.14 21.89 -7.83
CA GLN A 709 -38.34 20.56 -7.22
C GLN A 709 -37.79 20.49 -5.79
N VAL A 710 -36.68 21.22 -5.54
CA VAL A 710 -36.12 21.38 -4.19
C VAL A 710 -37.06 22.14 -3.28
N GLU A 711 -37.79 23.15 -3.81
CA GLU A 711 -38.79 23.91 -3.07
C GLU A 711 -39.99 23.03 -2.70
N ASN A 712 -40.40 22.15 -3.61
CA ASN A 712 -41.45 21.14 -3.30
C ASN A 712 -40.91 20.09 -2.30
N LEU A 713 -39.65 19.68 -2.38
CA LEU A 713 -38.99 18.79 -1.39
C LEU A 713 -38.83 19.51 -0.02
N ARG A 714 -38.59 20.85 -0.03
CA ARG A 714 -38.54 21.67 1.20
C ARG A 714 -39.90 21.77 1.86
N ILE A 715 -40.97 21.89 1.08
CA ILE A 715 -42.37 21.89 1.60
C ILE A 715 -42.62 20.52 2.26
N PHE A 716 -42.18 19.41 1.62
CA PHE A 716 -42.28 18.08 2.22
C PHE A 716 -41.40 17.92 3.47
N ALA A 717 -40.23 18.54 3.50
CA ALA A 717 -39.34 18.55 4.66
C ALA A 717 -39.86 19.46 5.77
N SER A 718 -40.50 20.60 5.45
CA SER A 718 -41.10 21.52 6.41
C SER A 718 -42.34 20.92 7.13
N ASP A 719 -43.04 20.02 6.44
CA ASP A 719 -44.17 19.29 7.03
C ASP A 719 -43.73 18.09 7.90
N GLY A 720 -42.42 17.89 8.08
CA GLY A 720 -41.88 16.83 8.93
C GLY A 720 -42.01 15.41 8.37
N LEU A 721 -42.52 15.31 7.14
CA LEU A 721 -42.79 14.01 6.53
C LEU A 721 -41.55 13.28 6.00
N PHE A 722 -40.56 14.02 5.56
CA PHE A 722 -39.36 13.42 4.94
C PHE A 722 -38.14 13.39 5.85
N LEU A 723 -37.91 14.47 6.57
CA LEU A 723 -36.74 14.65 7.41
C LEU A 723 -37.16 15.41 8.66
N PRO A 724 -37.35 14.76 9.79
CA PRO A 724 -37.36 15.48 11.05
C PRO A 724 -36.08 16.29 11.16
N ASP A 725 -36.08 17.42 11.84
CA ASP A 725 -34.88 18.21 12.07
C ASP A 725 -33.94 17.41 12.98
N LEU A 726 -33.08 16.61 12.35
CA LEU A 726 -32.15 15.71 13.03
C LEU A 726 -30.78 16.37 13.23
N TYR A 727 -30.71 17.68 13.08
CA TYR A 727 -29.46 18.43 13.22
C TYR A 727 -28.82 18.18 14.60
N ASN A 728 -29.60 18.33 15.65
CA ASN A 728 -29.11 18.16 17.02
C ASN A 728 -28.65 16.71 17.27
N GLU A 729 -29.38 15.74 16.73
CA GLU A 729 -29.09 14.31 16.88
C GLU A 729 -27.81 13.91 16.13
N ILE A 730 -27.63 14.45 14.92
CA ILE A 730 -26.41 14.20 14.11
C ILE A 730 -25.20 14.87 14.76
N ARG A 731 -25.40 16.07 15.32
CA ARG A 731 -24.37 16.77 16.11
C ARG A 731 -24.01 15.98 17.38
N ASN A 732 -24.99 15.47 18.10
CA ASN A 732 -24.81 14.63 19.28
C ASN A 732 -24.10 13.32 18.90
N LEU A 733 -24.53 12.67 17.82
CA LEU A 733 -23.88 11.48 17.25
C LEU A 733 -22.40 11.76 16.93
N SER A 734 -22.12 12.87 16.28
CA SER A 734 -20.74 13.28 15.94
C SER A 734 -19.89 13.48 17.20
N LYS A 735 -20.45 14.16 18.20
CA LYS A 735 -19.77 14.40 19.48
C LYS A 735 -19.46 13.07 20.17
N GLN A 736 -20.42 12.17 20.29
CA GLN A 736 -20.26 10.85 20.93
C GLN A 736 -19.26 9.97 20.18
N LEU A 737 -19.30 9.97 18.84
CA LEU A 737 -18.30 9.26 18.01
C LEU A 737 -16.90 9.84 18.24
N ASN A 738 -16.78 11.15 18.31
CA ASN A 738 -15.50 11.83 18.58
C ASN A 738 -14.98 11.45 19.97
N ASP A 739 -15.86 11.40 20.98
CA ASP A 739 -15.50 11.00 22.34
C ASP A 739 -15.00 9.54 22.37
N CYS A 740 -15.70 8.61 21.68
CA CYS A 740 -15.26 7.21 21.55
C CYS A 740 -13.89 7.11 20.87
N PHE A 741 -13.69 7.81 19.76
CA PHE A 741 -12.39 7.82 19.05
C PHE A 741 -11.30 8.45 19.91
N GLN A 742 -11.61 9.48 20.68
CA GLN A 742 -10.66 10.15 21.58
C GLN A 742 -10.19 9.20 22.70
N VAL A 743 -11.11 8.44 23.30
CA VAL A 743 -10.76 7.46 24.35
C VAL A 743 -9.82 6.38 23.78
N TRP A 744 -10.15 5.80 22.62
CA TRP A 744 -9.27 4.80 21.96
C TRP A 744 -7.93 5.40 21.55
N SER A 745 -7.94 6.60 21.01
CA SER A 745 -6.74 7.35 20.60
C SER A 745 -5.82 7.57 21.81
N SER A 746 -6.38 8.03 22.94
CA SER A 746 -5.67 8.20 24.21
C SER A 746 -5.09 6.89 24.74
N TYR A 747 -5.84 5.80 24.67
CA TYR A 747 -5.38 4.47 25.08
C TYR A 747 -4.12 4.06 24.31
N PHE A 748 -4.13 4.18 22.98
CA PHE A 748 -2.98 3.81 22.15
C PHE A 748 -1.79 4.74 22.38
N TYR A 749 -2.03 6.02 22.62
CA TYR A 749 -0.98 7.00 22.96
C TYR A 749 -0.34 6.67 24.32
N LEU A 750 -1.15 6.45 25.36
CA LEU A 750 -0.68 6.19 26.74
C LEU A 750 0.03 4.85 26.88
N THR A 751 -0.30 3.88 26.05
CA THR A 751 0.31 2.52 26.09
C THR A 751 1.61 2.42 25.31
N GLN A 752 2.12 3.50 24.71
CA GLN A 752 3.45 3.54 24.08
C GLN A 752 4.55 3.52 25.15
N THR A 753 5.66 2.85 24.86
CA THR A 753 6.83 2.76 25.76
C THR A 753 7.48 4.12 25.99
N LYS A 754 7.43 5.03 25.02
CA LYS A 754 7.94 6.40 25.14
C LYS A 754 7.18 7.21 26.20
N SER A 755 5.86 7.05 26.24
CA SER A 755 5.01 7.68 27.25
C SER A 755 5.32 7.17 28.66
N TYR A 756 5.75 5.90 28.75
CA TYR A 756 6.19 5.27 30.00
C TYR A 756 7.44 5.91 30.60
N GLN A 757 8.36 6.36 29.76
CA GLN A 757 9.60 7.02 30.22
C GLN A 757 9.36 8.47 30.69
N ILE A 758 8.41 9.17 30.08
CA ILE A 758 8.09 10.57 30.40
C ILE A 758 7.26 10.64 31.68
N HIS A 759 6.32 9.72 31.87
CA HIS A 759 5.49 9.65 33.06
C HIS A 759 5.96 8.51 33.98
N ARG A 760 7.06 8.71 34.66
CA ARG A 760 7.56 7.79 35.72
C ARG A 760 6.67 7.78 36.99
N GLY A 761 5.43 8.20 36.86
CA GLY A 761 4.38 7.95 37.83
C GLY A 761 4.07 6.46 37.93
N SER A 762 3.94 5.98 39.12
CA SER A 762 3.65 4.63 39.55
C SER A 762 2.81 3.84 38.53
N ILE A 763 3.18 2.59 38.26
CA ILE A 763 2.41 1.58 37.51
C ILE A 763 0.93 1.54 37.98
N TYR A 764 0.72 1.83 39.26
CA TYR A 764 -0.57 1.91 39.90
C TYR A 764 -1.43 3.06 39.35
N HIS A 765 -0.83 4.22 39.13
CA HIS A 765 -1.51 5.40 38.59
C HIS A 765 -1.98 5.18 37.16
N ARG A 766 -1.15 4.50 36.35
CA ARG A 766 -1.44 4.14 34.95
C ARG A 766 -2.60 3.13 34.87
N LYS A 767 -2.61 2.09 35.71
CA LYS A 767 -3.70 1.12 35.78
C LYS A 767 -5.03 1.79 36.14
N ARG A 768 -4.97 2.78 37.06
CA ARG A 768 -6.14 3.57 37.49
C ARG A 768 -6.67 4.44 36.35
N LEU A 769 -5.77 5.14 35.61
CA LEU A 769 -6.14 5.95 34.44
C LEU A 769 -6.78 5.09 33.34
N LEU A 770 -6.18 3.95 33.02
CA LEU A 770 -6.72 3.03 32.01
C LEU A 770 -8.09 2.48 32.43
N LYS A 771 -8.32 2.24 33.70
CA LYS A 771 -9.62 1.77 34.22
C LYS A 771 -10.68 2.86 34.15
N THR A 772 -10.34 4.12 34.48
CA THR A 772 -11.24 5.27 34.35
C THR A 772 -11.60 5.54 32.88
N ASP A 773 -10.62 5.38 31.97
CA ASP A 773 -10.84 5.55 30.55
C ASP A 773 -11.74 4.46 29.96
N LEU A 774 -11.64 3.22 30.45
CA LEU A 774 -12.52 2.11 30.05
C LEU A 774 -13.97 2.37 30.50
N ASN A 775 -14.16 2.79 31.74
CA ASN A 775 -15.52 3.14 32.25
C ASN A 775 -16.12 4.31 31.45
N LYS A 776 -15.31 5.31 31.14
CA LYS A 776 -15.72 6.44 30.29
C LYS A 776 -16.11 5.95 28.88
N TYR A 777 -15.34 5.00 28.31
CA TYR A 777 -15.66 4.40 27.01
C TYR A 777 -16.99 3.67 27.04
N GLU A 778 -17.27 2.86 28.07
CA GLU A 778 -18.56 2.15 28.24
C GLU A 778 -19.73 3.16 28.31
N GLN A 779 -19.54 4.24 29.05
CA GLN A 779 -20.54 5.31 29.13
C GLN A 779 -20.76 5.95 27.74
N CYS A 780 -19.71 6.36 27.05
CA CYS A 780 -19.80 6.94 25.70
C CYS A 780 -20.47 5.97 24.71
N LEU A 781 -20.16 4.68 24.83
CA LEU A 781 -20.76 3.64 23.97
C LEU A 781 -22.26 3.48 24.23
N ASN A 782 -22.68 3.54 25.50
CA ASN A 782 -24.11 3.47 25.90
C ASN A 782 -24.86 4.69 25.40
N GLU A 783 -24.30 5.90 25.55
CA GLU A 783 -24.89 7.15 25.05
C GLU A 783 -24.99 7.09 23.50
N LEU A 784 -23.96 6.63 22.83
CA LEU A 784 -23.95 6.41 21.38
C LEU A 784 -25.04 5.42 20.95
N HIS A 785 -25.17 4.31 21.68
CA HIS A 785 -26.22 3.31 21.45
C HIS A 785 -27.62 3.92 21.52
N GLN A 786 -27.90 4.70 22.59
CA GLN A 786 -29.18 5.39 22.75
C GLN A 786 -29.47 6.33 21.57
N THR A 787 -28.49 7.11 21.15
CA THR A 787 -28.63 8.05 20.03
C THR A 787 -28.90 7.29 18.72
N VAL A 788 -28.19 6.19 18.46
CA VAL A 788 -28.37 5.37 17.26
C VAL A 788 -29.77 4.73 17.25
N VAL A 789 -30.23 4.19 18.38
CA VAL A 789 -31.56 3.59 18.52
C VAL A 789 -32.65 4.68 18.29
N TYR A 790 -32.47 5.86 18.86
CA TYR A 790 -33.38 6.99 18.67
C TYR A 790 -33.45 7.38 17.17
N LEU A 791 -32.31 7.52 16.51
CA LEU A 791 -32.22 7.84 15.07
C LEU A 791 -32.92 6.78 14.22
N GLN A 792 -32.77 5.48 14.58
CA GLN A 792 -33.46 4.39 13.90
C GLN A 792 -34.98 4.49 14.08
N GLN A 793 -35.44 4.76 15.29
CA GLN A 793 -36.86 4.89 15.61
C GLN A 793 -37.50 6.09 14.87
N GLU A 794 -36.84 7.24 14.85
CA GLU A 794 -37.30 8.42 14.13
C GLU A 794 -37.33 8.21 12.61
N HIS A 795 -36.31 7.54 12.06
CA HIS A 795 -36.30 7.17 10.64
C HIS A 795 -37.44 6.19 10.30
N GLN A 796 -37.67 5.20 11.17
CA GLN A 796 -38.78 4.24 11.03
C GLN A 796 -40.13 4.94 11.11
N LYS A 797 -40.30 5.84 12.09
CA LYS A 797 -41.52 6.65 12.29
C LYS A 797 -41.80 7.52 11.06
N SER A 798 -40.79 8.25 10.58
CA SER A 798 -40.87 9.10 9.38
C SER A 798 -41.20 8.26 8.13
N THR A 799 -40.57 7.11 7.96
CA THR A 799 -40.81 6.17 6.86
C THR A 799 -42.24 5.64 6.91
N ASN A 800 -42.73 5.23 8.09
CA ASN A 800 -44.09 4.74 8.28
C ASN A 800 -45.14 5.83 8.04
N GLN A 801 -44.90 7.06 8.50
CA GLN A 801 -45.76 8.21 8.24
C GLN A 801 -45.83 8.51 6.74
N LEU A 802 -44.71 8.52 6.06
CA LEU A 802 -44.62 8.71 4.63
C LEU A 802 -45.40 7.63 3.86
N LEU A 803 -45.19 6.36 4.24
CA LEU A 803 -45.83 5.20 3.62
C LEU A 803 -47.36 5.26 3.86
N LYS A 804 -47.79 5.62 5.07
CA LYS A 804 -49.21 5.81 5.45
C LYS A 804 -49.85 6.92 4.61
N TYR A 805 -49.19 8.05 4.46
CA TYR A 805 -49.60 9.17 3.64
C TYR A 805 -49.78 8.76 2.17
N TYR A 806 -48.81 8.06 1.60
CA TYR A 806 -48.90 7.53 0.24
C TYR A 806 -50.05 6.55 0.07
N PHE A 807 -50.25 5.65 1.03
CA PHE A 807 -51.24 4.61 1.00
C PHE A 807 -52.65 5.22 1.09
N GLN A 808 -52.87 6.21 1.96
CA GLN A 808 -54.12 6.91 2.10
C GLN A 808 -54.54 7.64 0.82
N ARG A 809 -53.61 8.33 0.16
CA ARG A 809 -53.86 9.02 -1.10
C ARG A 809 -54.04 8.05 -2.28
N PHE A 810 -53.42 6.90 -2.27
CA PHE A 810 -53.63 5.84 -3.24
C PHE A 810 -55.06 5.27 -3.09
N LEU A 811 -55.52 5.05 -1.88
CA LEU A 811 -56.85 4.53 -1.60
C LEU A 811 -57.96 5.56 -1.93
N SER A 812 -57.72 6.87 -1.75
CA SER A 812 -58.70 7.91 -2.07
C SER A 812 -58.81 8.19 -3.58
N GLY A 813 -57.99 7.58 -4.42
CA GLY A 813 -57.97 7.83 -5.86
C GLY A 813 -57.47 9.20 -6.25
N GLU A 814 -57.11 10.02 -5.24
CA GLU A 814 -56.47 11.31 -5.45
C GLU A 814 -54.98 11.06 -5.65
N ILE A 815 -54.58 10.69 -6.84
CA ILE A 815 -53.18 10.82 -7.23
C ILE A 815 -53.03 12.27 -7.68
N PRO A 816 -52.44 13.15 -6.91
CA PRO A 816 -52.21 14.51 -7.37
C PRO A 816 -51.34 14.42 -8.65
N GLU A 817 -51.65 15.25 -9.63
CA GLU A 817 -50.86 15.39 -10.86
C GLU A 817 -49.38 15.60 -10.56
N ASN A 818 -49.05 16.19 -9.42
CA ASN A 818 -47.68 16.40 -8.93
C ASN A 818 -47.05 15.13 -8.33
N PHE A 819 -47.80 14.04 -8.12
CA PHE A 819 -47.30 12.81 -7.51
C PHE A 819 -46.91 11.72 -8.52
N VAL A 820 -47.47 11.77 -9.71
CA VAL A 820 -47.03 10.90 -10.82
C VAL A 820 -45.54 11.12 -11.11
N PRO A 821 -45.01 12.34 -11.04
CA PRO A 821 -43.57 12.54 -11.11
C PRO A 821 -42.78 11.96 -9.95
N PHE A 822 -43.40 11.74 -8.76
CA PHE A 822 -42.67 11.20 -7.60
C PHE A 822 -42.33 9.73 -7.75
N VAL A 823 -43.19 8.95 -8.39
CA VAL A 823 -42.93 7.56 -8.78
C VAL A 823 -42.00 7.51 -10.02
N LYS A 824 -42.09 8.51 -10.90
CA LYS A 824 -41.29 8.66 -12.09
C LYS A 824 -40.10 9.61 -11.91
N ASN A 825 -40.03 10.32 -10.76
CA ASN A 825 -38.96 11.29 -10.54
C ASN A 825 -37.76 10.62 -9.89
N ASP A 826 -36.75 10.41 -10.70
CA ASP A 826 -35.46 9.77 -10.35
C ASP A 826 -34.73 10.42 -9.18
N GLN A 827 -35.02 11.70 -8.90
CA GLN A 827 -34.28 12.48 -7.88
C GLN A 827 -34.78 12.20 -6.46
N ALA A 828 -36.11 12.21 -6.25
CA ALA A 828 -36.71 11.99 -4.92
C ALA A 828 -36.40 10.60 -4.37
N ASP A 829 -36.50 9.57 -5.20
CA ASP A 829 -36.13 8.20 -4.84
C ASP A 829 -34.64 8.09 -4.52
N SER A 830 -33.80 8.78 -5.30
CA SER A 830 -32.34 8.79 -5.07
C SER A 830 -32.01 9.42 -3.72
N ILE A 831 -32.72 10.47 -3.32
CA ILE A 831 -32.58 11.12 -2.01
C ILE A 831 -33.02 10.17 -0.89
N PHE A 832 -34.18 9.55 -1.02
CA PHE A 832 -34.70 8.59 -0.02
C PHE A 832 -33.74 7.40 0.17
N ILE A 833 -33.26 6.83 -0.92
CA ILE A 833 -32.30 5.71 -0.91
C ILE A 833 -30.98 6.16 -0.25
N ALA A 834 -30.53 7.40 -0.52
CA ALA A 834 -29.30 7.93 0.07
C ALA A 834 -29.44 8.19 1.58
N ILE A 835 -30.60 8.68 2.04
CA ILE A 835 -30.94 8.87 3.46
C ILE A 835 -30.95 7.51 4.18
N SER A 836 -31.66 6.53 3.63
CA SER A 836 -31.71 5.17 4.18
C SER A 836 -30.30 4.53 4.25
N ALA A 837 -29.46 4.77 3.23
CA ALA A 837 -28.07 4.31 3.19
C ALA A 837 -27.22 4.99 4.27
N MET A 838 -27.49 6.26 4.56
CA MET A 838 -26.82 6.99 5.65
C MET A 838 -27.16 6.35 7.00
N TYR A 839 -28.43 6.11 7.28
CA TYR A 839 -28.88 5.47 8.53
C TYR A 839 -28.33 4.06 8.70
N TYR A 840 -28.33 3.25 7.64
CA TYR A 840 -27.71 1.92 7.64
C TYR A 840 -26.21 2.02 8.00
N SER A 841 -25.51 2.96 7.39
CA SER A 841 -24.07 3.14 7.63
C SER A 841 -23.78 3.58 9.07
N ILE A 842 -24.61 4.44 9.65
CA ILE A 842 -24.54 4.86 11.07
C ILE A 842 -24.73 3.63 11.98
N THR A 843 -25.75 2.82 11.72
CA THR A 843 -26.03 1.58 12.48
C THR A 843 -24.84 0.63 12.41
N GLN A 844 -24.27 0.46 11.28
CA GLN A 844 -23.09 -0.40 11.13
C GLN A 844 -21.83 0.17 11.78
N UNK A 845 -21.71 1.32 11.84
CA UNK A 845 -20.76 1.86 12.36
C UNK A 845 -20.75 1.58 13.68
N PHE A 846 -21.78 1.77 14.34
CA PHE A 846 -21.96 1.43 15.73
C PHE A 846 -21.65 -0.06 16.04
N ARG A 847 -22.18 -0.96 15.24
CA ARG A 847 -21.96 -2.43 15.43
C ARG A 847 -20.47 -2.84 15.36
N VAL A 848 -19.65 -2.09 14.65
CA VAL A 848 -18.20 -2.37 14.53
C VAL A 848 -17.43 -1.74 15.70
N LEU A 849 -17.87 -0.58 16.20
CA LEU A 849 -17.30 0.07 17.39
C LEU A 849 -17.53 -0.77 18.65
#